data_c00818757d12677fae4ca12b18e02bfc
#
_entry.id   c00818757d12677fae4ca12b18e02bfc
#
_cell.length_a   1.000
_cell.length_b   1.000
_cell.length_c   1.000
_cell.angle_alpha   90.00
_cell.angle_beta   90.00
_cell.angle_gamma   90.00
#
_symmetry.space_group_name_H-M   'P 1'
#
loop_
_entity.id
_entity.type
_entity.pdbx_description
1 polymer ?
#
loop_
_entity_poly.entity_id
_entity_poly.type
_entity_poly.pdbx_seq_one_letter_code
_entity_poly.pdbx_strand_id
1 'polypeptide(L)'
;MAFKRILIANRGEIAIRIARAAADLGIASVAVHAQDDAAAPHVTAADEAVALKGAGPKAYLDIDGVIAAARAARCDAIHPGYGFLSENAAFARACATAKIAFIGPSPDALEAFGDKAKARAMAAKAKVPVLAGTGPIDLAGARAFFKKNGPMMLKAVAGGGGRGMRLVRTEAEIEFALAACSREALAAFGDGGVYAEWLVEDARHIEVQVVADGRAVVAAGDRDCSVQRRNQKLVEIAPATLPDPLRKALHEAAEKLCAAAKYRTLATIEFLVDGKGGFAFIEANARLQVEHTITEEVTGLDLVRIQIELAAGKTLAQVGLTKTPVPQGFAVQARVNLETLTADGGALPGGGLITAYEPPSGPGVRVDGAGYAGYVTSPSYDSLLAKVIVRGATLEQACARTGRALAEFRLEGVDSNADLLRAVLAEPAVTAGAATTKFLETNLADLLEKAGRIQRKAPRDLARSGENASRSASSAKSAETPQLPDDGTVAVTAPLQATVGSVEVAEGDLVRPGQTVAVLEAMKMEHVVTASEGGRVVRILAGKGVTLLKGAPILILEPVEVAADAQAAAAEVDPDHVRPDLQEVIDRHAFTLDANRPEAVAKRRRTGHRTARENLDDLLDPGSFIEYGALTIAAQRRRRTVDDLIKNTPADGLIAGIGAINGHLFTPDRARVAALSYDFTVLAGTQGNMNHKKTDRLLHIVEEQKLPVVWYAEGGGGRPGDTDGTGVAGLDVTTFGKF
;
A
#
# COMPACT_ATOMS: atom_id res chain seq x y z
N MET A 1 -36.25 -8.65 -8.42
CA MET A 1 -36.31 -10.12 -8.56
C MET A 1 -35.35 -10.71 -7.55
N ALA A 2 -35.68 -11.83 -6.91
CA ALA A 2 -34.76 -12.51 -6.01
C ALA A 2 -33.62 -13.15 -6.84
N PHE A 3 -32.38 -13.02 -6.38
CA PHE A 3 -31.24 -13.74 -6.97
C PHE A 3 -31.40 -15.24 -6.71
N LYS A 4 -30.92 -16.04 -7.64
CA LYS A 4 -30.89 -17.50 -7.51
C LYS A 4 -29.49 -18.03 -7.22
N ARG A 5 -28.46 -17.33 -7.71
CA ARG A 5 -27.09 -17.78 -7.64
C ARG A 5 -26.12 -16.61 -7.60
N ILE A 6 -25.30 -16.54 -6.55
CA ILE A 6 -24.36 -15.44 -6.31
C ILE A 6 -22.92 -15.98 -6.43
N LEU A 7 -22.09 -15.34 -7.26
CA LEU A 7 -20.65 -15.54 -7.20
C LEU A 7 -20.06 -14.64 -6.11
N ILE A 8 -19.17 -15.19 -5.30
CA ILE A 8 -18.46 -14.48 -4.24
C ILE A 8 -17.06 -14.15 -4.77
N ALA A 9 -16.85 -12.90 -5.19
CA ALA A 9 -15.58 -12.43 -5.74
C ALA A 9 -14.61 -12.00 -4.62
N ASN A 10 -14.40 -12.89 -3.67
CA ASN A 10 -13.54 -12.67 -2.50
C ASN A 10 -13.08 -14.01 -1.89
N ARG A 11 -12.28 -13.95 -0.81
CA ARG A 11 -11.71 -15.09 -0.11
C ARG A 11 -11.81 -14.93 1.42
N GLY A 12 -11.40 -15.98 2.11
CA GLY A 12 -11.25 -15.95 3.56
C GLY A 12 -12.58 -15.82 4.32
N GLU A 13 -12.54 -15.15 5.47
CA GLU A 13 -13.69 -15.09 6.38
C GLU A 13 -14.90 -14.38 5.77
N ILE A 14 -14.68 -13.33 4.95
CA ILE A 14 -15.79 -12.60 4.33
C ILE A 14 -16.51 -13.43 3.26
N ALA A 15 -15.78 -14.27 2.53
CA ALA A 15 -16.40 -15.16 1.56
C ALA A 15 -17.30 -16.19 2.27
N ILE A 16 -16.85 -16.73 3.41
CA ILE A 16 -17.64 -17.63 4.26
C ILE A 16 -18.90 -16.89 4.80
N ARG A 17 -18.71 -15.64 5.25
CA ARG A 17 -19.81 -14.82 5.77
C ARG A 17 -20.88 -14.56 4.70
N ILE A 18 -20.46 -14.28 3.46
CA ILE A 18 -21.38 -14.05 2.33
C ILE A 18 -22.09 -15.36 1.95
N ALA A 19 -21.37 -16.49 1.92
CA ALA A 19 -21.98 -17.80 1.62
C ALA A 19 -23.07 -18.15 2.62
N ARG A 20 -22.84 -17.90 3.93
CA ARG A 20 -23.85 -18.09 4.98
C ARG A 20 -25.10 -17.20 4.79
N ALA A 21 -24.90 -15.91 4.46
CA ALA A 21 -26.03 -15.00 4.19
C ALA A 21 -26.81 -15.41 2.94
N ALA A 22 -26.13 -15.92 1.91
CA ALA A 22 -26.78 -16.46 0.71
C ALA A 22 -27.61 -17.72 1.05
N ALA A 23 -27.08 -18.63 1.84
CA ALA A 23 -27.77 -19.83 2.30
C ALA A 23 -29.04 -19.48 3.12
N ASP A 24 -28.96 -18.49 4.05
CA ASP A 24 -30.11 -18.01 4.84
C ASP A 24 -31.21 -17.37 3.97
N LEU A 25 -30.85 -16.90 2.78
CA LEU A 25 -31.78 -16.39 1.76
C LEU A 25 -32.26 -17.45 0.75
N GLY A 26 -31.78 -18.69 0.85
CA GLY A 26 -32.06 -19.77 -0.10
C GLY A 26 -31.42 -19.51 -1.48
N ILE A 27 -30.29 -18.80 -1.53
CA ILE A 27 -29.56 -18.45 -2.74
C ILE A 27 -28.31 -19.31 -2.83
N ALA A 28 -28.11 -20.00 -3.97
CA ALA A 28 -26.89 -20.80 -4.19
C ALA A 28 -25.66 -19.89 -4.28
N SER A 29 -24.57 -20.31 -3.64
CA SER A 29 -23.31 -19.59 -3.57
C SER A 29 -22.21 -20.26 -4.38
N VAL A 30 -21.41 -19.47 -5.09
CA VAL A 30 -20.25 -19.94 -5.86
C VAL A 30 -19.01 -19.18 -5.40
N ALA A 31 -18.08 -19.86 -4.77
CA ALA A 31 -16.78 -19.27 -4.40
C ALA A 31 -15.83 -19.24 -5.60
N VAL A 32 -14.95 -18.26 -5.66
CA VAL A 32 -13.78 -18.30 -6.52
C VAL A 32 -12.51 -18.49 -5.70
N HIS A 33 -11.50 -19.14 -6.28
CA HIS A 33 -10.21 -19.27 -5.61
C HIS A 33 -9.04 -19.21 -6.60
N ALA A 34 -7.91 -18.63 -6.20
CA ALA A 34 -6.65 -18.73 -6.91
C ALA A 34 -6.06 -20.14 -6.77
N GLN A 35 -5.07 -20.49 -7.59
CA GLN A 35 -4.47 -21.84 -7.58
C GLN A 35 -3.84 -22.18 -6.22
N ASP A 36 -3.18 -21.22 -5.58
CA ASP A 36 -2.54 -21.35 -4.27
C ASP A 36 -3.52 -21.25 -3.09
N ASP A 37 -4.80 -21.01 -3.34
CA ASP A 37 -5.85 -20.82 -2.32
C ASP A 37 -6.93 -21.93 -2.38
N ALA A 38 -6.70 -22.98 -3.14
CA ALA A 38 -7.65 -24.07 -3.35
C ALA A 38 -8.03 -24.84 -2.05
N ALA A 39 -7.14 -24.83 -1.05
CA ALA A 39 -7.38 -25.45 0.25
C ALA A 39 -8.02 -24.50 1.28
N ALA A 40 -8.29 -23.24 0.92
CA ALA A 40 -8.86 -22.27 1.86
C ALA A 40 -10.30 -22.61 2.23
N PRO A 41 -10.72 -22.38 3.49
CA PRO A 41 -12.03 -22.79 4.00
C PRO A 41 -13.24 -22.25 3.22
N HIS A 42 -13.12 -21.10 2.60
CA HIS A 42 -14.22 -20.51 1.82
C HIS A 42 -14.58 -21.33 0.57
N VAL A 43 -13.64 -22.13 0.05
CA VAL A 43 -13.87 -22.99 -1.12
C VAL A 43 -14.90 -24.09 -0.81
N THR A 44 -14.85 -24.63 0.41
CA THR A 44 -15.77 -25.67 0.88
C THR A 44 -17.00 -25.11 1.61
N ALA A 45 -16.99 -23.82 1.96
CA ALA A 45 -18.12 -23.16 2.62
C ALA A 45 -19.22 -22.70 1.65
N ALA A 46 -18.92 -22.58 0.36
CA ALA A 46 -19.90 -22.29 -0.69
C ALA A 46 -20.44 -23.59 -1.30
N ASP A 47 -21.59 -23.52 -1.99
CA ASP A 47 -22.21 -24.67 -2.64
C ASP A 47 -21.38 -25.20 -3.81
N GLU A 48 -20.69 -24.30 -4.51
CA GLU A 48 -19.76 -24.62 -5.62
C GLU A 48 -18.52 -23.73 -5.56
N ALA A 49 -17.45 -24.17 -6.20
CA ALA A 49 -16.22 -23.36 -6.33
C ALA A 49 -15.68 -23.38 -7.77
N VAL A 50 -15.08 -22.26 -8.18
CA VAL A 50 -14.46 -22.09 -9.51
C VAL A 50 -13.04 -21.59 -9.34
N ALA A 51 -12.07 -22.30 -9.94
CA ALA A 51 -10.68 -21.88 -9.95
C ALA A 51 -10.48 -20.72 -10.94
N LEU A 52 -9.83 -19.66 -10.45
CA LEU A 52 -9.32 -18.56 -11.27
C LEU A 52 -7.96 -18.92 -11.88
N LYS A 53 -7.59 -18.23 -12.96
CA LYS A 53 -6.24 -18.38 -13.54
C LYS A 53 -5.21 -17.66 -12.69
N GLY A 54 -4.09 -18.36 -12.37
CA GLY A 54 -2.97 -17.78 -11.66
C GLY A 54 -3.05 -17.96 -10.14
N ALA A 55 -2.07 -17.43 -9.45
CA ALA A 55 -1.87 -17.52 -8.00
C ALA A 55 -1.84 -16.14 -7.37
N GLY A 56 -2.05 -16.09 -6.07
CA GLY A 56 -1.99 -14.90 -5.24
C GLY A 56 -3.08 -13.86 -5.54
N PRO A 57 -2.94 -12.66 -4.97
CA PRO A 57 -3.96 -11.59 -5.06
C PRO A 57 -4.31 -11.16 -6.48
N LYS A 58 -3.38 -11.29 -7.43
CA LYS A 58 -3.59 -10.91 -8.83
C LYS A 58 -4.73 -11.68 -9.49
N ALA A 59 -4.93 -12.95 -9.12
CA ALA A 59 -6.04 -13.75 -9.64
C ALA A 59 -7.41 -13.16 -9.26
N TYR A 60 -7.55 -12.66 -8.03
CA TYR A 60 -8.78 -12.01 -7.55
C TYR A 60 -9.00 -10.59 -8.10
N LEU A 61 -7.99 -10.00 -8.73
CA LEU A 61 -8.05 -8.67 -9.36
C LEU A 61 -8.30 -8.74 -10.87
N ASP A 62 -8.34 -9.94 -11.46
CA ASP A 62 -8.65 -10.16 -12.88
C ASP A 62 -10.16 -10.04 -13.13
N ILE A 63 -10.58 -8.87 -13.59
CA ILE A 63 -11.99 -8.56 -13.88
C ILE A 63 -12.57 -9.56 -14.88
N ASP A 64 -11.86 -9.84 -15.98
CA ASP A 64 -12.35 -10.70 -17.05
C ASP A 64 -12.45 -12.16 -16.58
N GLY A 65 -11.47 -12.61 -15.78
CA GLY A 65 -11.48 -13.93 -15.18
C GLY A 65 -12.66 -14.13 -14.22
N VAL A 66 -12.95 -13.15 -13.36
CA VAL A 66 -14.09 -13.20 -12.42
C VAL A 66 -15.42 -13.18 -13.17
N ILE A 67 -15.58 -12.34 -14.19
CA ILE A 67 -16.81 -12.29 -15.02
C ILE A 67 -17.00 -13.61 -15.79
N ALA A 68 -15.92 -14.18 -16.33
CA ALA A 68 -15.98 -15.47 -17.02
C ALA A 68 -16.40 -16.60 -16.07
N ALA A 69 -15.88 -16.64 -14.85
CA ALA A 69 -16.28 -17.59 -13.81
C ALA A 69 -17.77 -17.45 -13.46
N ALA A 70 -18.26 -16.22 -13.29
CA ALA A 70 -19.67 -15.95 -12.98
C ALA A 70 -20.60 -16.43 -14.11
N ARG A 71 -20.23 -16.19 -15.37
CA ARG A 71 -20.97 -16.67 -16.54
C ARG A 71 -20.98 -18.20 -16.64
N ALA A 72 -19.82 -18.84 -16.47
CA ALA A 72 -19.69 -20.29 -16.52
C ALA A 72 -20.54 -20.97 -15.45
N ALA A 73 -20.55 -20.41 -14.23
CA ALA A 73 -21.37 -20.88 -13.11
C ALA A 73 -22.84 -20.38 -13.18
N ARG A 74 -23.24 -19.65 -14.22
CA ARG A 74 -24.59 -19.09 -14.42
C ARG A 74 -25.07 -18.26 -13.22
N CYS A 75 -24.19 -17.46 -12.63
CA CYS A 75 -24.54 -16.54 -11.56
C CYS A 75 -25.31 -15.33 -12.09
N ASP A 76 -26.34 -14.91 -11.39
CA ASP A 76 -27.13 -13.73 -11.69
C ASP A 76 -26.68 -12.49 -10.90
N ALA A 77 -25.83 -12.68 -9.88
CA ALA A 77 -25.23 -11.62 -9.12
C ALA A 77 -23.79 -11.95 -8.70
N ILE A 78 -23.00 -10.90 -8.40
CA ILE A 78 -21.65 -11.01 -7.85
C ILE A 78 -21.57 -10.16 -6.58
N HIS A 79 -21.12 -10.78 -5.48
CA HIS A 79 -20.82 -10.09 -4.23
C HIS A 79 -19.29 -9.90 -4.09
N PRO A 80 -18.77 -8.68 -4.08
CA PRO A 80 -17.33 -8.42 -4.04
C PRO A 80 -16.74 -8.48 -2.61
N GLY A 81 -17.55 -8.50 -1.57
CA GLY A 81 -17.09 -8.38 -0.18
C GLY A 81 -16.45 -7.04 0.12
N TYR A 82 -15.23 -7.07 0.65
CA TYR A 82 -14.36 -5.91 0.86
C TYR A 82 -12.93 -6.18 0.32
N GLY A 83 -12.15 -5.13 0.03
CA GLY A 83 -10.86 -5.28 -0.65
C GLY A 83 -11.02 -5.74 -2.10
N PHE A 84 -9.94 -6.17 -2.73
CA PHE A 84 -9.90 -6.61 -4.14
C PHE A 84 -10.68 -5.68 -5.08
N LEU A 85 -11.74 -6.19 -5.71
CA LEU A 85 -12.56 -5.47 -6.69
C LEU A 85 -13.78 -4.74 -6.10
N SER A 86 -13.95 -4.71 -4.77
CA SER A 86 -15.16 -4.18 -4.12
C SER A 86 -15.40 -2.68 -4.37
N GLU A 87 -14.34 -1.91 -4.57
CA GLU A 87 -14.41 -0.46 -4.85
C GLU A 87 -14.00 -0.14 -6.31
N ASN A 88 -13.97 -1.15 -7.18
CA ASN A 88 -13.56 -0.97 -8.57
C ASN A 88 -14.75 -0.65 -9.48
N ALA A 89 -14.85 0.61 -9.94
CA ALA A 89 -15.92 1.06 -10.81
C ALA A 89 -15.91 0.35 -12.18
N ALA A 90 -14.73 -0.01 -12.72
CA ALA A 90 -14.63 -0.74 -13.98
C ALA A 90 -15.21 -2.16 -13.84
N PHE A 91 -15.00 -2.82 -12.71
CA PHE A 91 -15.61 -4.12 -12.40
C PHE A 91 -17.13 -4.03 -12.32
N ALA A 92 -17.67 -3.01 -11.63
CA ALA A 92 -19.12 -2.80 -11.56
C ALA A 92 -19.73 -2.56 -12.96
N ARG A 93 -19.03 -1.82 -13.86
CA ARG A 93 -19.44 -1.65 -15.26
C ARG A 93 -19.35 -2.95 -16.05
N ALA A 94 -18.32 -3.76 -15.84
CA ALA A 94 -18.16 -5.06 -16.47
C ALA A 94 -19.30 -6.02 -16.08
N CYS A 95 -19.70 -6.03 -14.80
CA CYS A 95 -20.88 -6.76 -14.32
C CYS A 95 -22.15 -6.32 -15.07
N ALA A 96 -22.39 -5.00 -15.16
CA ALA A 96 -23.56 -4.47 -15.87
C ALA A 96 -23.58 -4.87 -17.37
N THR A 97 -22.43 -4.78 -18.05
CA THR A 97 -22.25 -5.21 -19.43
C THR A 97 -22.52 -6.72 -19.58
N ALA A 98 -22.12 -7.51 -18.60
CA ALA A 98 -22.36 -8.94 -18.53
C ALA A 98 -23.81 -9.32 -18.20
N LYS A 99 -24.66 -8.34 -17.83
CA LYS A 99 -26.02 -8.50 -17.29
C LYS A 99 -26.04 -9.31 -15.99
N ILE A 100 -25.01 -9.16 -15.17
CA ILE A 100 -24.87 -9.75 -13.84
C ILE A 100 -24.99 -8.61 -12.83
N ALA A 101 -25.82 -8.77 -11.79
CA ALA A 101 -25.99 -7.72 -10.78
C ALA A 101 -24.72 -7.60 -9.92
N PHE A 102 -24.17 -6.39 -9.79
CA PHE A 102 -23.13 -6.10 -8.83
C PHE A 102 -23.77 -5.78 -7.46
N ILE A 103 -23.47 -6.60 -6.44
CA ILE A 103 -23.97 -6.38 -5.07
C ILE A 103 -23.08 -5.33 -4.40
N GLY A 104 -23.37 -4.09 -4.70
CA GLY A 104 -22.60 -2.92 -4.29
C GLY A 104 -23.22 -1.64 -4.82
N PRO A 105 -22.55 -0.49 -4.68
CA PRO A 105 -23.04 0.79 -5.18
C PRO A 105 -22.90 0.90 -6.69
N SER A 106 -23.46 1.98 -7.25
CA SER A 106 -23.29 2.29 -8.67
C SER A 106 -21.84 2.63 -9.02
N PRO A 107 -21.40 2.41 -10.28
CA PRO A 107 -20.07 2.83 -10.72
C PRO A 107 -19.75 4.30 -10.45
N ASP A 108 -20.74 5.19 -10.62
CA ASP A 108 -20.56 6.62 -10.38
C ASP A 108 -20.36 6.94 -8.89
N ALA A 109 -21.04 6.21 -7.99
CA ALA A 109 -20.83 6.33 -6.55
C ALA A 109 -19.45 5.80 -6.14
N LEU A 110 -18.99 4.69 -6.75
CA LEU A 110 -17.64 4.18 -6.55
C LEU A 110 -16.57 5.20 -6.97
N GLU A 111 -16.73 5.85 -8.12
CA GLU A 111 -15.80 6.89 -8.58
C GLU A 111 -15.85 8.15 -7.72
N ALA A 112 -17.04 8.54 -7.26
CA ALA A 112 -17.21 9.73 -6.43
C ALA A 112 -16.58 9.57 -5.05
N PHE A 113 -16.71 8.41 -4.42
CA PHE A 113 -16.16 8.13 -3.09
C PHE A 113 -14.72 7.60 -3.13
N GLY A 114 -14.32 6.91 -4.21
CA GLY A 114 -12.96 6.43 -4.39
C GLY A 114 -11.93 7.54 -4.66
N ASP A 115 -12.37 8.67 -5.18
CA ASP A 115 -11.53 9.86 -5.36
C ASP A 115 -11.65 10.77 -4.13
N LYS A 116 -10.59 10.84 -3.32
CA LYS A 116 -10.57 11.61 -2.06
C LYS A 116 -10.89 13.10 -2.27
N ALA A 117 -10.43 13.70 -3.36
CA ALA A 117 -10.70 15.11 -3.65
C ALA A 117 -12.18 15.33 -3.99
N LYS A 118 -12.77 14.45 -4.80
CA LYS A 118 -14.19 14.48 -5.13
C LYS A 118 -15.06 14.22 -3.91
N ALA A 119 -14.72 13.22 -3.08
CA ALA A 119 -15.44 12.93 -1.85
C ALA A 119 -15.44 14.12 -0.87
N ARG A 120 -14.27 14.77 -0.69
CA ARG A 120 -14.15 15.99 0.13
C ARG A 120 -14.97 17.16 -0.43
N ALA A 121 -14.91 17.39 -1.73
CA ALA A 121 -15.70 18.44 -2.39
C ALA A 121 -17.21 18.19 -2.23
N MET A 122 -17.63 16.93 -2.35
CA MET A 122 -19.02 16.52 -2.12
C MET A 122 -19.44 16.73 -0.66
N ALA A 123 -18.58 16.36 0.31
CA ALA A 123 -18.81 16.57 1.73
C ALA A 123 -18.96 18.07 2.05
N ALA A 124 -18.06 18.91 1.56
CA ALA A 124 -18.13 20.36 1.72
C ALA A 124 -19.43 20.94 1.11
N LYS A 125 -19.82 20.49 -0.09
CA LYS A 125 -21.08 20.90 -0.74
C LYS A 125 -22.32 20.47 0.06
N ALA A 126 -22.26 19.29 0.70
CA ALA A 126 -23.31 18.78 1.58
C ALA A 126 -23.27 19.43 2.98
N LYS A 127 -22.38 20.40 3.22
CA LYS A 127 -22.15 21.05 4.52
C LYS A 127 -21.75 20.08 5.62
N VAL A 128 -21.03 19.01 5.26
CA VAL A 128 -20.35 18.11 6.19
C VAL A 128 -18.99 18.72 6.51
N PRO A 129 -18.60 18.86 7.78
CA PRO A 129 -17.29 19.37 8.15
C PRO A 129 -16.16 18.54 7.52
N VAL A 130 -15.17 19.20 6.93
CA VAL A 130 -13.97 18.58 6.36
C VAL A 130 -12.72 19.21 7.00
N LEU A 131 -11.64 18.46 7.11
CA LEU A 131 -10.38 19.02 7.59
C LEU A 131 -9.94 20.18 6.69
N ALA A 132 -9.30 21.19 7.27
CA ALA A 132 -8.62 22.18 6.48
C ALA A 132 -7.58 21.47 5.59
N GLY A 133 -7.59 21.74 4.31
CA GLY A 133 -6.71 21.07 3.37
C GLY A 133 -6.59 21.84 2.05
N THR A 134 -5.69 21.37 1.21
CA THR A 134 -5.38 22.01 -0.09
C THR A 134 -5.84 21.10 -1.23
N GLY A 135 -5.79 21.61 -2.47
CA GLY A 135 -5.60 20.77 -3.65
C GLY A 135 -4.14 20.29 -3.73
N PRO A 136 -3.70 19.76 -4.88
CA PRO A 136 -2.29 19.49 -5.13
C PRO A 136 -1.44 20.76 -4.89
N ILE A 137 -0.33 20.61 -4.16
CA ILE A 137 0.52 21.75 -3.76
C ILE A 137 1.98 21.51 -4.08
N ASP A 138 2.69 22.60 -4.26
CA ASP A 138 4.15 22.69 -4.30
C ASP A 138 4.73 23.04 -2.91
N LEU A 139 6.04 23.26 -2.85
CA LEU A 139 6.74 23.60 -1.62
C LEU A 139 6.25 24.94 -1.01
N ALA A 140 5.98 25.93 -1.86
CA ALA A 140 5.51 27.24 -1.40
C ALA A 140 4.11 27.15 -0.80
N GLY A 141 3.22 26.39 -1.44
CA GLY A 141 1.87 26.07 -0.94
C GLY A 141 1.92 25.30 0.36
N ALA A 142 2.83 24.34 0.51
CA ALA A 142 3.00 23.55 1.72
C ALA A 142 3.46 24.43 2.91
N ARG A 143 4.43 25.33 2.68
CA ARG A 143 4.89 26.29 3.70
C ARG A 143 3.78 27.27 4.08
N ALA A 144 3.05 27.80 3.11
CA ALA A 144 1.92 28.70 3.37
C ALA A 144 0.81 28.01 4.18
N PHE A 145 0.49 26.76 3.85
CA PHE A 145 -0.50 25.98 4.59
C PHE A 145 -0.05 25.72 6.03
N PHE A 146 1.21 25.31 6.23
CA PHE A 146 1.79 25.07 7.55
C PHE A 146 1.80 26.35 8.42
N LYS A 147 2.20 27.47 7.86
CA LYS A 147 2.20 28.76 8.56
C LYS A 147 0.80 29.16 9.03
N LYS A 148 -0.24 28.84 8.27
CA LYS A 148 -1.64 29.17 8.58
C LYS A 148 -2.27 28.21 9.59
N ASN A 149 -2.01 26.91 9.45
CA ASN A 149 -2.76 25.86 10.14
C ASN A 149 -1.92 25.06 11.17
N GLY A 150 -0.59 25.22 11.19
CA GLY A 150 0.31 24.44 12.02
C GLY A 150 0.60 23.04 11.46
N PRO A 151 0.88 22.04 12.33
CA PRO A 151 1.20 20.68 11.93
C PRO A 151 0.24 20.11 10.88
N MET A 152 0.78 19.40 9.90
CA MET A 152 0.01 18.90 8.78
C MET A 152 0.42 17.47 8.37
N MET A 153 -0.49 16.81 7.66
CA MET A 153 -0.25 15.57 6.96
C MET A 153 -0.15 15.85 5.47
N LEU A 154 0.99 15.51 4.86
CA LEU A 154 1.13 15.47 3.40
C LEU A 154 0.66 14.12 2.89
N LYS A 155 -0.18 14.12 1.87
CA LYS A 155 -0.80 12.92 1.32
C LYS A 155 -0.72 12.89 -0.21
N ALA A 156 -0.44 11.72 -0.78
CA ALA A 156 -0.54 11.52 -2.22
C ALA A 156 -1.98 11.69 -2.71
N VAL A 157 -2.19 12.36 -3.82
CA VAL A 157 -3.51 12.55 -4.46
C VAL A 157 -4.09 11.21 -4.89
N ALA A 158 -3.28 10.35 -5.50
CA ALA A 158 -3.65 8.99 -5.94
C ALA A 158 -3.41 7.92 -4.87
N GLY A 159 -3.20 8.29 -3.59
CA GLY A 159 -2.79 7.38 -2.53
C GLY A 159 -3.92 6.59 -1.87
N GLY A 160 -3.59 5.39 -1.37
CA GLY A 160 -4.48 4.53 -0.58
C GLY A 160 -3.69 3.63 0.37
N GLY A 161 -4.36 3.10 1.43
CA GLY A 161 -3.75 2.14 2.36
C GLY A 161 -2.57 2.67 3.17
N GLY A 162 -2.50 3.98 3.44
CA GLY A 162 -1.43 4.60 4.24
C GLY A 162 -0.12 4.87 3.49
N ARG A 163 -0.01 4.52 2.20
CA ARG A 163 1.16 4.84 1.36
C ARG A 163 1.10 6.27 0.84
N GLY A 164 2.26 6.89 0.67
CA GLY A 164 2.35 8.28 0.21
C GLY A 164 1.81 9.28 1.25
N MET A 165 2.02 9.02 2.54
CA MET A 165 1.65 9.91 3.64
C MET A 165 2.87 10.27 4.48
N ARG A 166 3.01 11.56 4.82
CA ARG A 166 4.10 12.06 5.67
C ARG A 166 3.56 13.09 6.66
N LEU A 167 3.91 12.87 7.91
CA LEU A 167 3.62 13.78 8.99
C LEU A 167 4.67 14.90 9.02
N VAL A 168 4.22 16.14 9.16
CA VAL A 168 5.06 17.34 9.24
C VAL A 168 4.67 18.11 10.50
N ARG A 169 5.59 18.18 11.46
CA ARG A 169 5.40 18.91 12.71
C ARG A 169 6.17 20.23 12.79
N THR A 170 7.23 20.35 11.99
CA THR A 170 8.06 21.54 11.95
C THR A 170 8.23 22.04 10.51
N GLU A 171 8.47 23.33 10.33
CA GLU A 171 8.67 23.92 9.02
C GLU A 171 9.90 23.32 8.28
N ALA A 172 10.94 22.94 9.03
CA ALA A 172 12.16 22.34 8.49
C ALA A 172 11.91 20.98 7.82
N GLU A 173 10.88 20.25 8.23
CA GLU A 173 10.55 18.92 7.68
C GLU A 173 9.83 19.00 6.33
N ILE A 174 9.24 20.15 5.98
CA ILE A 174 8.30 20.28 4.84
C ILE A 174 8.92 19.82 3.54
N GLU A 175 10.10 20.32 3.21
CA GLU A 175 10.74 20.07 1.92
C GLU A 175 11.09 18.59 1.73
N PHE A 176 11.71 17.99 2.73
CA PHE A 176 12.06 16.58 2.71
C PHE A 176 10.80 15.70 2.64
N ALA A 177 9.80 15.98 3.49
CA ALA A 177 8.56 15.22 3.55
C ALA A 177 7.75 15.31 2.24
N LEU A 178 7.67 16.51 1.63
CA LEU A 178 6.98 16.72 0.36
C LEU A 178 7.65 15.94 -0.77
N ALA A 179 8.98 16.05 -0.88
CA ALA A 179 9.75 15.34 -1.90
C ALA A 179 9.67 13.81 -1.74
N ALA A 180 9.74 13.32 -0.51
CA ALA A 180 9.63 11.89 -0.21
C ALA A 180 8.22 11.35 -0.52
N CYS A 181 7.17 12.09 -0.11
CA CYS A 181 5.78 11.75 -0.39
C CYS A 181 5.50 11.69 -1.91
N SER A 182 5.98 12.69 -2.66
CA SER A 182 5.81 12.77 -4.12
C SER A 182 6.53 11.63 -4.85
N ARG A 183 7.76 11.29 -4.46
CA ARG A 183 8.50 10.15 -5.05
C ARG A 183 7.79 8.82 -4.81
N GLU A 184 7.35 8.59 -3.57
CA GLU A 184 6.63 7.36 -3.20
C GLU A 184 5.29 7.25 -3.96
N ALA A 185 4.56 8.36 -4.09
CA ALA A 185 3.32 8.43 -4.83
C ALA A 185 3.52 8.12 -6.32
N LEU A 186 4.55 8.71 -6.92
CA LEU A 186 4.89 8.48 -8.33
C LEU A 186 5.27 7.01 -8.58
N ALA A 187 6.07 6.43 -7.71
CA ALA A 187 6.50 5.02 -7.82
C ALA A 187 5.34 4.03 -7.63
N ALA A 188 4.45 4.30 -6.66
CA ALA A 188 3.37 3.38 -6.32
C ALA A 188 2.12 3.52 -7.20
N PHE A 189 1.81 4.74 -7.66
CA PHE A 189 0.54 5.07 -8.30
C PHE A 189 0.67 5.74 -9.67
N GLY A 190 1.90 6.07 -10.10
CA GLY A 190 2.14 6.76 -11.37
C GLY A 190 1.82 8.26 -11.36
N ASP A 191 1.39 8.81 -10.23
CA ASP A 191 1.07 10.23 -10.03
C ASP A 191 1.79 10.73 -8.76
N GLY A 192 2.67 11.72 -8.91
CA GLY A 192 3.44 12.33 -7.81
C GLY A 192 2.74 13.51 -7.14
N GLY A 193 1.48 13.79 -7.45
CA GLY A 193 0.69 14.86 -6.84
C GLY A 193 0.54 14.67 -5.33
N VAL A 194 0.80 15.73 -4.54
CA VAL A 194 0.69 15.73 -3.07
C VAL A 194 -0.21 16.88 -2.64
N TYR A 195 -1.03 16.65 -1.63
CA TYR A 195 -1.83 17.69 -0.99
C TYR A 195 -1.58 17.70 0.53
N ALA A 196 -1.89 18.80 1.21
CA ALA A 196 -1.79 18.92 2.65
C ALA A 196 -3.16 18.90 3.31
N GLU A 197 -3.22 18.26 4.48
CA GLU A 197 -4.35 18.34 5.41
C GLU A 197 -3.86 18.72 6.80
N TRP A 198 -4.69 19.49 7.52
CA TRP A 198 -4.42 19.80 8.92
C TRP A 198 -4.35 18.53 9.75
N LEU A 199 -3.33 18.42 10.60
CA LEU A 199 -3.18 17.30 11.52
C LEU A 199 -4.07 17.52 12.74
N VAL A 200 -4.98 16.62 13.00
CA VAL A 200 -5.74 16.54 14.25
C VAL A 200 -4.97 15.63 15.19
N GLU A 201 -4.34 16.23 16.21
CA GLU A 201 -3.66 15.45 17.24
C GLU A 201 -4.67 14.88 18.23
N ASP A 202 -4.36 13.67 18.75
CA ASP A 202 -5.18 12.97 19.75
C ASP A 202 -6.65 12.77 19.35
N ALA A 203 -6.89 12.62 18.03
CA ALA A 203 -8.21 12.36 17.50
C ALA A 203 -8.67 10.93 17.77
N ARG A 204 -9.99 10.77 17.90
CA ARG A 204 -10.65 9.47 17.79
C ARG A 204 -11.11 9.24 16.36
N HIS A 205 -10.99 8.00 15.91
CA HIS A 205 -11.48 7.58 14.61
C HIS A 205 -12.88 6.98 14.77
N ILE A 206 -13.89 7.76 14.45
CA ILE A 206 -15.28 7.36 14.54
C ILE A 206 -15.86 7.19 13.15
N GLU A 207 -16.56 6.11 12.94
CA GLU A 207 -17.20 5.83 11.67
C GLU A 207 -18.69 5.53 11.83
N VAL A 208 -19.47 5.88 10.81
CA VAL A 208 -20.92 5.68 10.77
C VAL A 208 -21.28 4.68 9.70
N GLN A 209 -21.93 3.59 10.08
CA GLN A 209 -22.53 2.64 9.16
C GLN A 209 -23.76 3.24 8.52
N VAL A 210 -23.78 3.34 7.22
CA VAL A 210 -24.93 3.84 6.45
C VAL A 210 -25.53 2.72 5.61
N VAL A 211 -26.84 2.70 5.52
CA VAL A 211 -27.63 1.84 4.65
C VAL A 211 -28.56 2.71 3.80
N ALA A 212 -28.59 2.49 2.50
CA ALA A 212 -29.37 3.30 1.58
C ALA A 212 -29.99 2.47 0.45
N ASP A 213 -31.18 2.88 -0.03
CA ASP A 213 -31.87 2.22 -1.16
C ASP A 213 -31.91 3.07 -2.45
N GLY A 214 -31.18 4.18 -2.48
CA GLY A 214 -31.16 5.16 -3.57
C GLY A 214 -32.23 6.24 -3.46
N ARG A 215 -33.15 6.13 -2.47
CA ARG A 215 -34.24 7.10 -2.17
C ARG A 215 -34.13 7.60 -0.75
N ALA A 216 -33.93 6.69 0.18
CA ALA A 216 -33.80 6.97 1.61
C ALA A 216 -32.40 6.47 2.08
N VAL A 217 -31.92 7.11 3.14
CA VAL A 217 -30.64 6.83 3.79
C VAL A 217 -30.89 6.74 5.29
N VAL A 218 -30.30 5.73 5.94
CA VAL A 218 -30.41 5.53 7.39
C VAL A 218 -29.00 5.22 7.94
N ALA A 219 -28.60 5.93 8.99
CA ALA A 219 -27.45 5.58 9.81
C ALA A 219 -27.79 4.36 10.68
N ALA A 220 -27.09 3.26 10.47
CA ALA A 220 -27.35 2.00 11.19
C ALA A 220 -26.50 1.84 12.48
N GLY A 221 -25.81 2.89 12.88
CA GLY A 221 -24.98 2.95 14.09
C GLY A 221 -23.59 3.49 13.82
N ASP A 222 -22.83 3.65 14.89
CA ASP A 222 -21.47 4.17 14.87
C ASP A 222 -20.48 3.18 15.50
N ARG A 223 -19.21 3.29 15.13
CA ARG A 223 -18.09 2.49 15.63
C ARG A 223 -16.91 3.37 15.98
N ASP A 224 -16.17 3.00 17.01
CA ASP A 224 -14.88 3.56 17.35
C ASP A 224 -13.77 2.62 16.86
N CYS A 225 -12.95 3.12 15.97
CA CYS A 225 -11.85 2.41 15.35
C CYS A 225 -10.48 3.04 15.71
N SER A 226 -10.39 3.73 16.84
CA SER A 226 -9.20 4.46 17.26
C SER A 226 -8.02 3.55 17.61
N VAL A 227 -8.27 2.31 18.03
CA VAL A 227 -7.19 1.36 18.35
C VAL A 227 -6.64 0.78 17.06
N GLN A 228 -5.60 1.42 16.54
CA GLN A 228 -5.00 1.09 15.25
C GLN A 228 -3.47 1.21 15.25
N ARG A 229 -2.82 0.49 14.35
CA ARG A 229 -1.38 0.54 14.09
C ARG A 229 -1.15 1.04 12.68
N ARG A 230 -0.46 2.18 12.50
CA ARG A 230 -0.16 2.73 11.16
C ARG A 230 -1.39 2.72 10.23
N ASN A 231 -2.55 3.17 10.75
CA ASN A 231 -3.84 3.18 10.09
C ASN A 231 -4.48 1.80 9.84
N GLN A 232 -3.96 0.73 10.43
CA GLN A 232 -4.60 -0.59 10.44
C GLN A 232 -5.35 -0.80 11.75
N LYS A 233 -6.65 -0.95 11.68
CA LYS A 233 -7.54 -1.18 12.84
C LYS A 233 -7.22 -2.55 13.45
N LEU A 234 -7.09 -2.62 14.78
CA LEU A 234 -6.84 -3.86 15.54
C LEU A 234 -7.98 -4.23 16.47
N VAL A 235 -8.60 -3.22 17.09
CA VAL A 235 -9.78 -3.37 17.95
C VAL A 235 -10.80 -2.31 17.53
N GLU A 236 -12.04 -2.73 17.34
CA GLU A 236 -13.16 -1.87 17.03
C GLU A 236 -14.28 -2.06 18.06
N ILE A 237 -14.99 -0.99 18.37
CA ILE A 237 -16.03 -0.92 19.40
C ILE A 237 -17.31 -0.35 18.83
N ALA A 238 -18.46 -0.96 19.12
CA ALA A 238 -19.78 -0.43 18.80
C ALA A 238 -20.73 -0.53 20.01
N PRO A 239 -21.60 0.47 20.24
CA PRO A 239 -21.49 1.81 19.70
C PRO A 239 -20.25 2.54 20.24
N ALA A 240 -19.79 3.57 19.55
CA ALA A 240 -18.74 4.44 20.07
C ALA A 240 -19.21 5.14 21.37
N THR A 241 -18.33 5.36 22.33
CA THR A 241 -18.65 6.13 23.54
C THR A 241 -18.64 7.61 23.21
N LEU A 242 -19.82 8.16 22.89
CA LEU A 242 -20.01 9.54 22.43
C LEU A 242 -21.18 10.22 23.19
N PRO A 243 -21.08 11.55 23.42
CA PRO A 243 -22.25 12.34 23.81
C PRO A 243 -23.34 12.28 22.74
N ASP A 244 -24.61 12.20 23.14
CA ASP A 244 -25.73 12.08 22.20
C ASP A 244 -25.83 13.20 21.15
N PRO A 245 -25.54 14.50 21.47
CA PRO A 245 -25.53 15.54 20.44
C PRO A 245 -24.47 15.32 19.36
N LEU A 246 -23.29 14.83 19.72
CA LEU A 246 -22.21 14.54 18.78
C LEU A 246 -22.55 13.32 17.92
N ARG A 247 -23.06 12.24 18.53
CA ARG A 247 -23.54 11.05 17.80
C ARG A 247 -24.56 11.44 16.75
N LYS A 248 -25.57 12.24 17.13
CA LYS A 248 -26.59 12.72 16.21
C LYS A 248 -25.99 13.53 15.06
N ALA A 249 -25.05 14.43 15.35
CA ALA A 249 -24.41 15.25 14.33
C ALA A 249 -23.59 14.42 13.33
N LEU A 250 -22.87 13.37 13.79
CA LEU A 250 -22.14 12.43 12.95
C LEU A 250 -23.07 11.62 12.05
N HIS A 251 -24.17 11.08 12.60
CA HIS A 251 -25.18 10.33 11.84
C HIS A 251 -25.80 11.21 10.76
N GLU A 252 -26.26 12.43 11.09
CA GLU A 252 -26.82 13.38 10.13
C GLU A 252 -25.81 13.76 9.03
N ALA A 253 -24.53 13.93 9.38
CA ALA A 253 -23.48 14.24 8.41
C ALA A 253 -23.28 13.08 7.42
N ALA A 254 -23.24 11.85 7.91
CA ALA A 254 -23.12 10.65 7.08
C ALA A 254 -24.32 10.46 6.16
N GLU A 255 -25.55 10.64 6.68
CA GLU A 255 -26.78 10.56 5.90
C GLU A 255 -26.85 11.63 4.81
N LYS A 256 -26.50 12.90 5.12
CA LYS A 256 -26.43 14.00 4.15
C LYS A 256 -25.45 13.71 3.01
N LEU A 257 -24.29 13.16 3.33
CA LEU A 257 -23.28 12.83 2.32
C LEU A 257 -23.75 11.73 1.38
N CYS A 258 -24.31 10.63 1.93
CA CYS A 258 -24.85 9.53 1.13
C CYS A 258 -26.08 9.93 0.32
N ALA A 259 -26.95 10.80 0.86
CA ALA A 259 -28.09 11.34 0.13
C ALA A 259 -27.65 12.22 -1.05
N ALA A 260 -26.61 13.07 -0.86
CA ALA A 260 -26.04 13.89 -1.94
C ALA A 260 -25.47 13.03 -3.09
N ALA A 261 -24.93 11.84 -2.77
CA ALA A 261 -24.45 10.86 -3.73
C ALA A 261 -25.55 9.98 -4.35
N LYS A 262 -26.82 10.13 -3.94
CA LYS A 262 -27.93 9.20 -4.28
C LYS A 262 -27.52 7.74 -4.06
N TYR A 263 -26.84 7.53 -2.93
CA TYR A 263 -26.18 6.25 -2.63
C TYR A 263 -27.19 5.12 -2.50
N ARG A 264 -26.74 3.92 -2.87
CA ARG A 264 -27.50 2.69 -2.70
C ARG A 264 -26.61 1.61 -2.11
N THR A 265 -27.12 0.79 -1.21
CA THR A 265 -26.48 -0.30 -0.47
C THR A 265 -25.76 0.17 0.81
N LEU A 266 -24.69 -0.49 1.22
CA LEU A 266 -23.94 -0.19 2.44
C LEU A 266 -22.80 0.77 2.16
N ALA A 267 -22.60 1.75 3.03
CA ALA A 267 -21.41 2.57 3.08
C ALA A 267 -20.96 2.76 4.53
N THR A 268 -19.70 3.11 4.69
CA THR A 268 -19.19 3.60 5.97
C THR A 268 -18.56 4.97 5.74
N ILE A 269 -18.96 5.94 6.55
CA ILE A 269 -18.44 7.30 6.52
C ILE A 269 -17.56 7.51 7.73
N GLU A 270 -16.28 7.80 7.50
CA GLU A 270 -15.25 7.91 8.52
C GLU A 270 -14.98 9.37 8.90
N PHE A 271 -14.84 9.62 10.21
CA PHE A 271 -14.61 10.93 10.78
C PHE A 271 -13.46 10.89 11.79
N LEU A 272 -12.69 11.97 11.87
CA LEU A 272 -11.87 12.27 13.04
C LEU A 272 -12.68 13.15 13.99
N VAL A 273 -12.66 12.79 15.27
CA VAL A 273 -13.29 13.54 16.36
C VAL A 273 -12.19 14.02 17.29
N ASP A 274 -12.12 15.34 17.53
CA ASP A 274 -11.15 15.94 18.44
C ASP A 274 -11.59 15.87 19.91
N GLY A 275 -10.68 16.17 20.84
CA GLY A 275 -10.97 16.15 22.27
C GLY A 275 -11.99 17.23 22.74
N LYS A 276 -12.39 18.15 21.87
CA LYS A 276 -13.38 19.20 22.16
C LYS A 276 -14.76 18.89 21.58
N GLY A 277 -14.92 17.73 20.91
CA GLY A 277 -16.17 17.34 20.27
C GLY A 277 -16.38 17.91 18.86
N GLY A 278 -15.35 18.57 18.29
CA GLY A 278 -15.33 18.87 16.86
C GLY A 278 -15.09 17.61 16.04
N PHE A 279 -15.67 17.56 14.84
CA PHE A 279 -15.45 16.42 13.95
C PHE A 279 -15.24 16.86 12.50
N ALA A 280 -14.52 16.03 11.72
CA ALA A 280 -14.33 16.25 10.31
C ALA A 280 -14.35 14.93 9.55
N PHE A 281 -14.98 14.94 8.38
CA PHE A 281 -14.96 13.84 7.40
C PHE A 281 -13.55 13.58 6.89
N ILE A 282 -13.16 12.31 6.84
CA ILE A 282 -11.88 11.86 6.25
C ILE A 282 -12.05 11.03 4.99
N GLU A 283 -12.91 10.01 5.02
CA GLU A 283 -13.17 9.20 3.84
C GLU A 283 -14.54 8.50 3.89
N ALA A 284 -14.98 8.02 2.73
CA ALA A 284 -16.15 7.19 2.60
C ALA A 284 -15.76 5.87 1.94
N ASN A 285 -16.09 4.76 2.60
CA ASN A 285 -15.88 3.43 2.07
C ASN A 285 -17.17 2.92 1.44
N ALA A 286 -17.20 2.88 0.12
CA ALA A 286 -18.38 2.52 -0.68
C ALA A 286 -18.59 1.00 -0.76
N ARG A 287 -18.51 0.30 0.37
CA ARG A 287 -18.56 -1.15 0.49
C ARG A 287 -18.88 -1.61 1.90
N LEU A 288 -19.01 -2.92 2.06
CA LEU A 288 -19.00 -3.55 3.38
C LEU A 288 -17.62 -3.37 4.05
N GLN A 289 -17.61 -3.16 5.37
CA GLN A 289 -16.38 -3.06 6.17
C GLN A 289 -16.04 -4.38 6.87
N VAL A 290 -14.78 -4.56 7.25
CA VAL A 290 -14.33 -5.73 8.07
C VAL A 290 -15.08 -5.76 9.39
N GLU A 291 -15.28 -4.61 10.00
CA GLU A 291 -15.88 -4.39 11.33
C GLU A 291 -17.41 -4.25 11.33
N HIS A 292 -18.08 -4.57 10.20
CA HIS A 292 -19.56 -4.56 10.13
C HIS A 292 -20.23 -5.43 11.22
N THR A 293 -19.55 -6.47 11.64
CA THR A 293 -20.02 -7.48 12.59
C THR A 293 -20.39 -6.90 13.95
N ILE A 294 -19.65 -5.90 14.47
CA ILE A 294 -20.01 -5.27 15.76
C ILE A 294 -21.27 -4.44 15.67
N THR A 295 -21.57 -3.83 14.53
CA THR A 295 -22.85 -3.17 14.28
C THR A 295 -23.98 -4.22 14.27
N GLU A 296 -23.78 -5.36 13.63
CA GLU A 296 -24.72 -6.48 13.64
C GLU A 296 -25.03 -6.94 15.06
N GLU A 297 -24.00 -7.13 15.90
CA GLU A 297 -24.14 -7.64 17.27
C GLU A 297 -24.92 -6.67 18.18
N VAL A 298 -24.79 -5.35 18.03
CA VAL A 298 -25.49 -4.39 18.88
C VAL A 298 -26.87 -4.01 18.35
N THR A 299 -27.13 -4.21 17.03
CA THR A 299 -28.39 -3.79 16.41
C THR A 299 -29.34 -4.96 16.09
N GLY A 300 -28.80 -6.18 16.00
CA GLY A 300 -29.54 -7.35 15.54
C GLY A 300 -29.78 -7.35 14.01
N LEU A 301 -29.16 -6.46 13.25
CA LEU A 301 -29.23 -6.44 11.79
C LEU A 301 -28.28 -7.49 11.20
N ASP A 302 -28.65 -8.09 10.08
CA ASP A 302 -27.74 -8.80 9.19
C ASP A 302 -27.41 -7.90 8.00
N LEU A 303 -26.27 -7.21 8.06
CA LEU A 303 -25.88 -6.22 7.06
C LEU A 303 -25.58 -6.86 5.70
N VAL A 304 -25.00 -8.06 5.66
CA VAL A 304 -24.70 -8.76 4.40
C VAL A 304 -26.01 -9.20 3.72
N ARG A 305 -26.95 -9.73 4.49
CA ARG A 305 -28.31 -10.04 3.98
C ARG A 305 -29.00 -8.79 3.45
N ILE A 306 -29.00 -7.71 4.21
CA ILE A 306 -29.59 -6.41 3.79
C ILE A 306 -28.95 -5.95 2.48
N GLN A 307 -27.63 -6.07 2.34
CA GLN A 307 -26.92 -5.68 1.13
C GLN A 307 -27.38 -6.47 -0.09
N ILE A 308 -27.54 -7.79 0.04
CA ILE A 308 -28.06 -8.67 -1.02
C ILE A 308 -29.49 -8.30 -1.38
N GLU A 309 -30.35 -8.09 -0.39
CA GLU A 309 -31.76 -7.75 -0.58
C GLU A 309 -31.97 -6.37 -1.24
N LEU A 310 -31.17 -5.36 -0.86
CA LEU A 310 -31.17 -4.06 -1.50
C LEU A 310 -30.71 -4.13 -2.96
N ALA A 311 -29.67 -4.94 -3.24
CA ALA A 311 -29.20 -5.16 -4.61
C ALA A 311 -30.28 -5.86 -5.47
N ALA A 312 -31.08 -6.76 -4.87
CA ALA A 312 -32.22 -7.41 -5.50
C ALA A 312 -33.42 -6.47 -5.74
N GLY A 313 -33.35 -5.22 -5.25
CA GLY A 313 -34.38 -4.19 -5.52
C GLY A 313 -35.31 -3.90 -4.35
N LYS A 314 -35.11 -4.49 -3.17
CA LYS A 314 -35.91 -4.13 -1.98
C LYS A 314 -35.58 -2.71 -1.53
N THR A 315 -36.52 -2.11 -0.84
CA THR A 315 -36.39 -0.79 -0.17
C THR A 315 -35.99 -0.97 1.29
N LEU A 316 -35.55 0.12 1.94
CA LEU A 316 -35.22 0.12 3.37
C LEU A 316 -36.45 -0.34 4.24
N ALA A 317 -37.63 0.07 3.87
CA ALA A 317 -38.85 -0.36 4.56
C ALA A 317 -39.09 -1.89 4.45
N GLN A 318 -38.79 -2.47 3.28
CA GLN A 318 -38.95 -3.91 3.04
C GLN A 318 -37.88 -4.78 3.75
N VAL A 319 -36.74 -4.20 4.07
CA VAL A 319 -35.71 -4.87 4.89
C VAL A 319 -35.84 -4.53 6.38
N GLY A 320 -36.88 -3.80 6.79
CA GLY A 320 -37.15 -3.49 8.18
C GLY A 320 -36.34 -2.35 8.78
N LEU A 321 -35.63 -1.55 7.94
CA LEU A 321 -34.75 -0.48 8.39
C LEU A 321 -35.30 0.90 7.98
N THR A 322 -36.24 1.45 8.75
CA THR A 322 -36.86 2.76 8.48
C THR A 322 -36.31 3.90 9.35
N LYS A 323 -35.57 3.58 10.39
CA LYS A 323 -34.95 4.53 11.33
C LYS A 323 -33.67 3.94 11.91
N THR A 324 -32.79 4.77 12.44
CA THR A 324 -31.63 4.36 13.19
C THR A 324 -31.98 3.37 14.29
N PRO A 325 -31.44 2.16 14.32
CA PRO A 325 -31.66 1.19 15.37
C PRO A 325 -31.07 1.66 16.70
N VAL A 326 -31.70 1.30 17.79
CA VAL A 326 -31.17 1.55 19.13
C VAL A 326 -30.22 0.43 19.49
N PRO A 327 -28.93 0.70 19.75
CA PRO A 327 -27.98 -0.33 20.09
C PRO A 327 -28.29 -0.96 21.45
N GLN A 328 -28.08 -2.27 21.56
CA GLN A 328 -28.28 -3.04 22.79
C GLN A 328 -26.93 -3.46 23.36
N GLY A 329 -26.46 -2.78 24.41
CA GLY A 329 -25.16 -3.02 25.01
C GLY A 329 -24.01 -2.56 24.10
N PHE A 330 -22.87 -3.21 24.24
CA PHE A 330 -21.64 -2.93 23.47
C PHE A 330 -21.14 -4.22 22.81
N ALA A 331 -20.49 -4.07 21.67
CA ALA A 331 -19.73 -5.14 21.04
C ALA A 331 -18.30 -4.67 20.76
N VAL A 332 -17.35 -5.57 20.94
CA VAL A 332 -15.94 -5.38 20.65
C VAL A 332 -15.51 -6.43 19.64
N GLN A 333 -14.85 -6.01 18.58
CA GLN A 333 -14.15 -6.90 17.64
C GLN A 333 -12.65 -6.79 17.86
N ALA A 334 -11.98 -7.92 17.93
CA ALA A 334 -10.52 -8.04 17.94
C ALA A 334 -10.08 -8.78 16.67
N ARG A 335 -9.17 -8.19 15.91
CA ARG A 335 -8.62 -8.81 14.69
C ARG A 335 -7.43 -9.69 15.04
N VAL A 336 -7.64 -11.00 15.01
CA VAL A 336 -6.57 -11.99 15.17
C VAL A 336 -5.82 -12.12 13.86
N ASN A 337 -4.66 -11.48 13.82
CA ASN A 337 -3.76 -11.47 12.68
C ASN A 337 -2.60 -12.44 12.91
N LEU A 338 -2.17 -13.13 11.86
CA LEU A 338 -0.96 -13.95 11.85
C LEU A 338 0.28 -13.05 11.73
N GLU A 339 0.54 -12.32 12.78
CA GLU A 339 1.68 -11.42 12.90
C GLU A 339 2.07 -11.18 14.36
N THR A 340 3.33 -10.84 14.59
CA THR A 340 3.82 -10.32 15.87
C THR A 340 4.35 -8.91 15.63
N LEU A 341 4.25 -8.03 16.65
CA LEU A 341 4.75 -6.67 16.54
C LEU A 341 6.15 -6.56 17.12
N THR A 342 7.00 -5.78 16.45
CA THR A 342 8.33 -5.39 16.94
C THR A 342 8.25 -4.09 17.76
N ALA A 343 9.27 -3.79 18.55
CA ALA A 343 9.30 -2.62 19.42
C ALA A 343 9.22 -1.28 18.66
N ASP A 344 9.65 -1.24 17.41
CA ASP A 344 9.54 -0.08 16.50
C ASP A 344 8.18 0.03 15.79
N GLY A 345 7.21 -0.85 16.14
CA GLY A 345 5.88 -0.88 15.54
C GLY A 345 5.84 -1.56 14.17
N GLY A 346 6.89 -2.27 13.77
CA GLY A 346 6.88 -3.18 12.64
C GLY A 346 5.99 -4.39 12.89
N ALA A 347 5.66 -5.15 11.84
CA ALA A 347 5.00 -6.44 11.96
C ALA A 347 5.86 -7.52 11.31
N LEU A 348 6.02 -8.63 12.02
CA LEU A 348 6.63 -9.85 11.50
C LEU A 348 5.52 -10.84 11.16
N PRO A 349 5.46 -11.34 9.92
CA PRO A 349 4.51 -12.36 9.53
C PRO A 349 4.63 -13.62 10.37
N GLY A 350 3.49 -14.12 10.86
CA GLY A 350 3.41 -15.32 11.73
C GLY A 350 2.78 -16.53 11.07
N GLY A 351 2.62 -16.54 9.73
CA GLY A 351 1.99 -17.63 8.99
C GLY A 351 2.76 -18.95 9.07
N GLY A 352 2.10 -20.05 8.68
CA GLY A 352 2.66 -21.38 8.73
C GLY A 352 1.59 -22.46 8.63
N LEU A 353 1.92 -23.65 9.11
CA LEU A 353 0.98 -24.75 9.30
C LEU A 353 0.24 -24.58 10.64
N ILE A 354 -1.06 -24.39 10.57
CA ILE A 354 -1.91 -24.37 11.76
C ILE A 354 -2.06 -25.81 12.29
N THR A 355 -1.51 -26.10 13.45
CA THR A 355 -1.58 -27.45 14.07
C THR A 355 -2.80 -27.62 14.97
N ALA A 356 -3.30 -26.51 15.57
CA ALA A 356 -4.57 -26.49 16.29
C ALA A 356 -5.33 -25.20 15.98
N TYR A 357 -6.65 -25.30 15.79
CA TYR A 357 -7.58 -24.20 15.57
C TYR A 357 -8.89 -24.50 16.30
N GLU A 358 -9.01 -23.98 17.50
CA GLU A 358 -10.20 -24.14 18.34
C GLU A 358 -10.72 -22.75 18.72
N PRO A 359 -11.67 -22.18 17.94
CA PRO A 359 -12.20 -20.86 18.22
C PRO A 359 -13.00 -20.83 19.52
N PRO A 360 -12.99 -19.72 20.26
CA PRO A 360 -13.75 -19.57 21.50
C PRO A 360 -15.26 -19.58 21.23
N SER A 361 -16.02 -19.91 22.26
CA SER A 361 -17.45 -19.96 22.21
C SER A 361 -18.09 -19.44 23.50
N GLY A 362 -19.42 -19.48 23.57
CA GLY A 362 -20.20 -19.11 24.74
C GLY A 362 -21.10 -17.88 24.52
N PRO A 363 -21.86 -17.45 25.55
CA PRO A 363 -22.84 -16.39 25.40
C PRO A 363 -22.23 -15.06 24.92
N GLY A 364 -22.72 -14.55 23.79
CA GLY A 364 -22.26 -13.28 23.19
C GLY A 364 -20.86 -13.36 22.56
N VAL A 365 -20.35 -14.54 22.24
CA VAL A 365 -19.10 -14.76 21.53
C VAL A 365 -19.41 -15.24 20.11
N ARG A 366 -18.91 -14.52 19.11
CA ARG A 366 -18.94 -14.84 17.69
C ARG A 366 -17.54 -14.84 17.14
N VAL A 367 -17.22 -15.80 16.30
CA VAL A 367 -15.94 -15.85 15.57
C VAL A 367 -16.20 -15.97 14.08
N ASP A 368 -15.77 -14.98 13.32
CA ASP A 368 -15.73 -15.02 11.86
C ASP A 368 -14.28 -15.29 11.45
N GLY A 369 -13.97 -16.51 11.04
CA GLY A 369 -12.60 -16.95 10.78
C GLY A 369 -12.47 -17.82 9.53
N ALA A 370 -11.23 -17.99 9.09
CA ALA A 370 -10.86 -18.75 7.89
C ALA A 370 -9.66 -19.66 8.15
N GLY A 371 -9.69 -20.41 9.26
CA GLY A 371 -8.65 -21.37 9.64
C GLY A 371 -9.23 -22.73 10.01
N TYR A 372 -8.38 -23.76 9.97
CA TYR A 372 -8.63 -25.10 10.50
C TYR A 372 -7.30 -25.81 10.80
N ALA A 373 -7.30 -26.83 11.63
CA ALA A 373 -6.11 -27.64 11.91
C ALA A 373 -5.65 -28.39 10.64
N GLY A 374 -4.41 -28.21 10.23
CA GLY A 374 -3.86 -28.73 8.97
C GLY A 374 -3.84 -27.70 7.82
N TYR A 375 -4.38 -26.50 8.03
CA TYR A 375 -4.33 -25.44 7.02
C TYR A 375 -2.94 -24.78 6.99
N VAL A 376 -2.35 -24.73 5.80
CA VAL A 376 -1.11 -23.98 5.53
C VAL A 376 -1.51 -22.61 5.00
N THR A 377 -1.19 -21.58 5.76
CA THR A 377 -1.51 -20.19 5.37
C THR A 377 -0.62 -19.72 4.22
N SER A 378 -1.11 -18.82 3.39
CA SER A 378 -0.32 -18.25 2.28
C SER A 378 0.23 -16.86 2.67
N PRO A 379 1.53 -16.60 2.51
CA PRO A 379 2.13 -15.29 2.77
C PRO A 379 1.74 -14.23 1.74
N SER A 380 1.05 -14.62 0.67
CA SER A 380 0.64 -13.71 -0.41
C SER A 380 -0.57 -12.84 -0.05
N TYR A 381 -1.31 -13.20 1.01
CA TYR A 381 -2.54 -12.53 1.40
C TYR A 381 -2.39 -11.76 2.72
N ASP A 382 -3.45 -11.06 3.12
CA ASP A 382 -3.52 -10.34 4.39
C ASP A 382 -3.39 -11.29 5.59
N SER A 383 -2.84 -10.78 6.69
CA SER A 383 -2.60 -11.56 7.92
C SER A 383 -3.86 -11.92 8.70
N LEU A 384 -5.03 -11.34 8.38
CA LEU A 384 -6.28 -11.56 9.11
C LEU A 384 -6.72 -13.03 9.01
N LEU A 385 -6.64 -13.74 10.14
CA LEU A 385 -7.11 -15.13 10.27
C LEU A 385 -8.54 -15.20 10.76
N ALA A 386 -8.87 -14.42 11.79
CA ALA A 386 -10.18 -14.42 12.42
C ALA A 386 -10.51 -13.09 13.08
N LYS A 387 -11.79 -12.79 13.14
CA LYS A 387 -12.37 -11.73 13.98
C LYS A 387 -13.03 -12.40 15.19
N VAL A 388 -12.64 -12.00 16.38
CA VAL A 388 -13.30 -12.39 17.63
C VAL A 388 -14.21 -11.24 18.03
N ILE A 389 -15.51 -11.46 17.97
CA ILE A 389 -16.55 -10.44 18.20
C ILE A 389 -17.30 -10.82 19.46
N VAL A 390 -17.35 -9.92 20.43
CA VAL A 390 -17.94 -10.25 21.74
C VAL A 390 -18.86 -9.13 22.22
N ARG A 391 -20.05 -9.52 22.64
CA ARG A 391 -21.08 -8.62 23.18
C ARG A 391 -21.06 -8.60 24.71
N GLY A 392 -21.27 -7.40 25.28
CA GLY A 392 -21.44 -7.16 26.71
C GLY A 392 -22.53 -6.12 26.98
N ALA A 393 -23.06 -6.09 28.21
CA ALA A 393 -24.02 -5.07 28.63
C ALA A 393 -23.34 -3.68 28.76
N THR A 394 -22.05 -3.67 29.13
CA THR A 394 -21.20 -2.49 29.20
C THR A 394 -19.95 -2.70 28.37
N LEU A 395 -19.24 -1.63 27.99
CA LEU A 395 -17.99 -1.70 27.25
C LEU A 395 -16.92 -2.48 28.05
N GLU A 396 -16.78 -2.20 29.33
CA GLU A 396 -15.86 -2.91 30.22
C GLU A 396 -16.12 -4.43 30.20
N GLN A 397 -17.39 -4.85 30.29
CA GLN A 397 -17.77 -6.25 30.21
C GLN A 397 -17.45 -6.86 28.84
N ALA A 398 -17.70 -6.13 27.74
CA ALA A 398 -17.38 -6.58 26.40
C ALA A 398 -15.86 -6.76 26.24
N CYS A 399 -15.04 -5.81 26.67
CA CYS A 399 -13.58 -5.91 26.67
C CYS A 399 -13.06 -7.11 27.49
N ALA A 400 -13.55 -7.25 28.73
CA ALA A 400 -13.14 -8.36 29.61
C ALA A 400 -13.49 -9.73 29.02
N ARG A 401 -14.69 -9.86 28.43
CA ARG A 401 -15.12 -11.08 27.73
C ARG A 401 -14.29 -11.35 26.47
N THR A 402 -13.94 -10.30 25.70
CA THR A 402 -13.08 -10.46 24.51
C THR A 402 -11.70 -10.94 24.92
N GLY A 403 -11.12 -10.36 25.97
CA GLY A 403 -9.85 -10.81 26.53
C GLY A 403 -9.88 -12.29 26.97
N ARG A 404 -11.00 -12.73 27.61
CA ARG A 404 -11.21 -14.15 27.94
C ARG A 404 -11.34 -15.01 26.68
N ALA A 405 -12.15 -14.59 25.71
CA ALA A 405 -12.34 -15.34 24.47
C ALA A 405 -11.02 -15.52 23.71
N LEU A 406 -10.17 -14.47 23.65
CA LEU A 406 -8.82 -14.58 23.08
C LEU A 406 -7.91 -15.54 23.87
N ALA A 407 -8.06 -15.62 25.20
CA ALA A 407 -7.32 -16.59 26.02
C ALA A 407 -7.78 -18.03 25.80
N GLU A 408 -9.04 -18.25 25.44
CA GLU A 408 -9.62 -19.54 25.12
C GLU A 408 -9.36 -19.96 23.67
N PHE A 409 -8.99 -19.01 22.80
CA PHE A 409 -8.71 -19.32 21.40
C PHE A 409 -7.41 -20.12 21.27
N ARG A 410 -7.55 -21.42 21.09
CA ARG A 410 -6.39 -22.29 20.88
C ARG A 410 -5.96 -22.23 19.42
N LEU A 411 -4.85 -21.55 19.18
CA LEU A 411 -4.21 -21.40 17.89
C LEU A 411 -2.75 -21.80 18.04
N GLU A 412 -2.32 -22.88 17.37
CA GLU A 412 -0.98 -23.45 17.48
C GLU A 412 -0.36 -23.65 16.08
N GLY A 413 0.98 -23.69 16.02
CA GLY A 413 1.76 -23.85 14.79
C GLY A 413 2.01 -22.55 14.03
N VAL A 414 1.40 -21.44 14.46
CA VAL A 414 1.55 -20.11 13.87
C VAL A 414 1.65 -19.04 14.96
N ASP A 415 2.35 -17.96 14.65
CA ASP A 415 2.42 -16.78 15.53
C ASP A 415 1.25 -15.84 15.26
N SER A 416 0.71 -15.19 16.29
CA SER A 416 -0.40 -14.23 16.15
C SER A 416 -0.30 -13.10 17.16
N ASN A 417 -1.05 -12.03 16.91
CA ASN A 417 -1.16 -10.85 17.78
C ASN A 417 -2.13 -11.04 18.97
N ALA A 418 -2.65 -12.24 19.24
CA ALA A 418 -3.71 -12.46 20.21
C ALA A 418 -3.36 -12.00 21.64
N ASP A 419 -2.12 -12.21 22.10
CA ASP A 419 -1.70 -11.80 23.44
C ASP A 419 -1.55 -10.27 23.54
N LEU A 420 -1.10 -9.61 22.47
CA LEU A 420 -1.10 -8.13 22.37
C LEU A 420 -2.54 -7.59 22.45
N LEU A 421 -3.48 -8.18 21.73
CA LEU A 421 -4.89 -7.78 21.80
C LEU A 421 -5.46 -7.93 23.22
N ARG A 422 -5.07 -8.96 23.96
CA ARG A 422 -5.45 -9.13 25.37
C ARG A 422 -4.89 -8.01 26.25
N ALA A 423 -3.63 -7.63 26.06
CA ALA A 423 -3.02 -6.52 26.78
C ALA A 423 -3.74 -5.20 26.46
N VAL A 424 -4.02 -4.93 25.19
CA VAL A 424 -4.77 -3.73 24.72
C VAL A 424 -6.15 -3.64 25.34
N LEU A 425 -6.90 -4.75 25.38
CA LEU A 425 -8.28 -4.79 25.91
C LEU A 425 -8.35 -4.60 27.44
N ALA A 426 -7.24 -4.76 28.16
CA ALA A 426 -7.15 -4.52 29.58
C ALA A 426 -6.84 -3.06 29.94
N GLU A 427 -6.49 -2.22 28.95
CA GLU A 427 -6.11 -0.83 29.19
C GLU A 427 -7.33 0.05 29.56
N PRO A 428 -7.21 0.91 30.59
CA PRO A 428 -8.28 1.81 31.01
C PRO A 428 -8.80 2.72 29.88
N ALA A 429 -7.92 3.20 29.02
CA ALA A 429 -8.30 4.05 27.89
C ALA A 429 -9.23 3.31 26.90
N VAL A 430 -9.03 1.99 26.71
CA VAL A 430 -9.85 1.16 25.82
C VAL A 430 -11.16 0.81 26.48
N THR A 431 -11.13 0.37 27.75
CA THR A 431 -12.35 -0.02 28.48
C THR A 431 -13.28 1.16 28.77
N ALA A 432 -12.75 2.39 28.81
CA ALA A 432 -13.53 3.63 28.90
C ALA A 432 -13.98 4.17 27.52
N GLY A 433 -13.50 3.61 26.40
CA GLY A 433 -13.77 4.13 25.06
C GLY A 433 -13.15 5.51 24.81
N ALA A 434 -11.98 5.77 25.41
CA ALA A 434 -11.26 7.03 25.33
C ALA A 434 -9.91 6.92 24.56
N ALA A 435 -9.60 5.75 24.00
CA ALA A 435 -8.40 5.56 23.20
C ALA A 435 -8.42 6.48 21.96
N THR A 436 -7.26 7.07 21.64
CA THR A 436 -7.06 7.89 20.44
C THR A 436 -6.29 7.12 19.37
N THR A 437 -6.21 7.67 18.18
CA THR A 437 -5.45 7.05 17.06
C THR A 437 -3.96 6.86 17.35
N LYS A 438 -3.42 7.58 18.33
CA LYS A 438 -2.02 7.46 18.81
C LYS A 438 -1.85 6.45 19.94
N PHE A 439 -2.95 5.93 20.50
CA PHE A 439 -2.94 5.10 21.71
C PHE A 439 -1.93 3.95 21.61
N LEU A 440 -1.98 3.19 20.53
CA LEU A 440 -1.12 2.03 20.37
C LEU A 440 0.36 2.44 20.21
N GLU A 441 0.64 3.45 19.39
CA GLU A 441 2.00 3.96 19.15
C GLU A 441 2.64 4.44 20.45
N THR A 442 1.89 5.19 21.26
CA THR A 442 2.38 5.75 22.53
C THR A 442 2.65 4.69 23.60
N ASN A 443 1.86 3.60 23.62
CA ASN A 443 1.91 2.59 24.67
C ASN A 443 2.53 1.26 24.22
N LEU A 444 3.06 1.18 22.99
CA LEU A 444 3.45 -0.10 22.38
C LEU A 444 4.45 -0.90 23.20
N ALA A 445 5.49 -0.25 23.74
CA ALA A 445 6.53 -0.94 24.51
C ALA A 445 5.96 -1.60 25.77
N ASP A 446 5.13 -0.89 26.54
CA ASP A 446 4.45 -1.40 27.73
C ASP A 446 3.46 -2.53 27.39
N LEU A 447 2.71 -2.37 26.29
CA LEU A 447 1.78 -3.38 25.81
C LEU A 447 2.47 -4.68 25.38
N LEU A 448 3.62 -4.58 24.71
CA LEU A 448 4.43 -5.74 24.34
C LEU A 448 5.01 -6.44 25.57
N GLU A 449 5.47 -5.69 26.56
CA GLU A 449 5.92 -6.25 27.84
C GLU A 449 4.78 -6.97 28.57
N LYS A 450 3.60 -6.35 28.66
CA LYS A 450 2.39 -6.96 29.24
C LYS A 450 1.99 -8.23 28.48
N ALA A 451 2.00 -8.19 27.14
CA ALA A 451 1.71 -9.35 26.29
C ALA A 451 2.68 -10.51 26.54
N GLY A 452 3.98 -10.22 26.66
CA GLY A 452 5.01 -11.22 26.97
C GLY A 452 4.86 -11.87 28.35
N ARG A 453 4.23 -11.20 29.31
CA ARG A 453 3.94 -11.75 30.65
C ARG A 453 2.66 -12.56 30.71
N ILE A 454 1.83 -12.54 29.66
CA ILE A 454 0.58 -13.30 29.62
C ILE A 454 0.91 -14.80 29.53
N GLN A 455 0.69 -15.53 30.61
CA GLN A 455 0.78 -16.99 30.58
C GLN A 455 -0.41 -17.56 29.84
N ARG A 456 -0.17 -18.26 28.73
CA ARG A 456 -1.18 -19.14 28.12
C ARG A 456 -1.40 -20.31 29.08
N LYS A 457 -2.66 -20.59 29.42
CA LYS A 457 -2.96 -21.84 30.17
C LYS A 457 -2.43 -23.00 29.34
N ALA A 458 -1.51 -23.79 29.92
CA ALA A 458 -1.06 -25.01 29.29
C ALA A 458 -2.28 -25.84 28.86
N PRO A 459 -2.24 -26.50 27.69
CA PRO A 459 -3.29 -27.41 27.30
C PRO A 459 -3.49 -28.39 28.48
N ARG A 460 -4.73 -28.59 28.91
CA ARG A 460 -5.01 -29.76 29.73
C ARG A 460 -4.65 -30.94 28.83
N ASP A 461 -3.51 -31.55 29.11
CA ASP A 461 -3.20 -32.89 28.64
C ASP A 461 -4.27 -33.82 29.18
N LEU A 462 -5.40 -33.90 28.50
CA LEU A 462 -6.22 -35.04 28.52
C LEU A 462 -5.37 -36.12 27.88
N ALA A 463 -4.65 -36.87 28.74
CA ALA A 463 -3.93 -38.06 28.34
C ALA A 463 -4.88 -38.90 27.48
N ARG A 464 -4.71 -38.82 26.16
CA ARG A 464 -5.31 -39.76 25.24
C ARG A 464 -4.57 -41.07 25.43
N SER A 465 -5.02 -41.83 26.44
CA SER A 465 -4.82 -43.26 26.49
C SER A 465 -5.57 -43.84 25.28
N GLY A 466 -4.88 -44.11 24.21
CA GLY A 466 -5.49 -44.74 23.05
C GLY A 466 -4.57 -44.77 21.84
N GLU A 467 -3.99 -45.91 21.58
CA GLU A 467 -3.06 -46.26 20.49
C GLU A 467 -3.59 -46.13 19.05
N ASN A 468 -4.47 -45.19 18.75
CA ASN A 468 -5.09 -45.07 17.40
C ASN A 468 -4.91 -43.73 16.68
N ALA A 469 -3.95 -42.88 17.11
CA ALA A 469 -3.70 -41.59 16.43
C ALA A 469 -2.72 -41.69 15.25
N SER A 470 -2.16 -42.87 14.96
CA SER A 470 -1.14 -43.02 13.88
C SER A 470 -1.68 -43.33 12.48
N ARG A 471 -3.02 -43.36 12.28
CA ARG A 471 -3.60 -43.80 10.98
C ARG A 471 -4.31 -42.73 10.15
N SER A 472 -4.47 -41.50 10.60
CA SER A 472 -5.13 -40.43 9.80
C SER A 472 -4.21 -39.33 9.26
N ALA A 473 -2.90 -39.41 9.50
CA ALA A 473 -1.93 -38.42 9.01
C ALA A 473 -1.31 -38.75 7.64
N SER A 474 -1.84 -39.75 6.92
CA SER A 474 -1.16 -40.30 5.72
C SER A 474 -1.71 -39.82 4.37
N SER A 475 -2.42 -38.68 4.26
CA SER A 475 -2.87 -38.20 2.95
C SER A 475 -2.59 -36.74 2.63
N ALA A 476 -1.96 -35.98 3.51
CA ALA A 476 -1.31 -34.74 3.09
C ALA A 476 0.12 -35.12 2.66
N LYS A 477 0.49 -35.01 1.40
CA LYS A 477 1.89 -34.96 0.98
C LYS A 477 2.53 -33.79 1.74
N SER A 478 3.03 -34.09 2.96
CA SER A 478 4.02 -33.27 3.62
C SER A 478 5.16 -33.12 2.62
N ALA A 479 5.47 -31.90 2.22
CA ALA A 479 6.79 -31.61 1.71
C ALA A 479 7.74 -32.14 2.78
N GLU A 480 8.42 -33.24 2.48
CA GLU A 480 9.44 -33.82 3.36
C GLU A 480 10.38 -32.68 3.71
N THR A 481 10.45 -32.36 5.00
CA THR A 481 11.57 -31.54 5.51
C THR A 481 12.80 -32.35 5.16
N PRO A 482 13.69 -31.86 4.30
CA PRO A 482 14.91 -32.60 3.97
C PRO A 482 15.62 -32.91 5.27
N GLN A 483 15.84 -34.20 5.56
CA GLN A 483 16.69 -34.59 6.68
C GLN A 483 18.04 -33.94 6.46
N LEU A 484 18.46 -33.11 7.43
CA LEU A 484 19.82 -32.55 7.44
C LEU A 484 20.79 -33.72 7.47
N PRO A 485 21.84 -33.71 6.65
CA PRO A 485 22.91 -34.69 6.74
C PRO A 485 23.56 -34.58 8.12
N ASP A 486 23.86 -35.74 8.73
CA ASP A 486 24.55 -35.85 10.04
C ASP A 486 26.09 -35.66 9.90
N ASP A 487 26.51 -34.85 8.90
CA ASP A 487 27.88 -34.70 8.41
C ASP A 487 28.57 -33.41 8.88
N GLY A 488 28.04 -32.75 9.87
CA GLY A 488 28.60 -31.48 10.40
C GLY A 488 28.28 -30.24 9.58
N THR A 489 27.37 -30.33 8.60
CA THR A 489 26.87 -29.17 7.85
C THR A 489 25.81 -28.40 8.62
N VAL A 490 25.70 -27.07 8.37
CA VAL A 490 24.73 -26.17 9.01
C VAL A 490 23.72 -25.67 7.98
N ALA A 491 22.43 -25.77 8.31
CA ALA A 491 21.40 -25.23 7.46
C ALA A 491 21.10 -23.77 7.79
N VAL A 492 21.10 -22.93 6.79
CA VAL A 492 20.47 -21.60 6.89
C VAL A 492 18.98 -21.73 6.59
N THR A 493 18.16 -21.40 7.56
CA THR A 493 16.72 -21.65 7.53
C THR A 493 15.92 -20.37 7.37
N ALA A 494 14.68 -20.48 6.87
CA ALA A 494 13.76 -19.38 6.77
C ALA A 494 13.30 -18.94 8.19
N PRO A 495 13.49 -17.67 8.59
CA PRO A 495 13.10 -17.18 9.93
C PRO A 495 11.59 -17.05 10.10
N LEU A 496 10.84 -17.03 9.00
CA LEU A 496 9.38 -16.92 8.95
C LEU A 496 8.83 -17.60 7.69
N GLN A 497 7.52 -17.81 7.61
CA GLN A 497 6.91 -18.29 6.36
C GLN A 497 6.98 -17.20 5.30
N ALA A 498 7.64 -17.47 4.18
CA ALA A 498 7.85 -16.50 3.11
C ALA A 498 8.13 -17.18 1.77
N THR A 499 8.02 -16.42 0.69
CA THR A 499 8.44 -16.83 -0.64
C THR A 499 9.85 -16.33 -0.92
N VAL A 500 10.73 -17.16 -1.46
CA VAL A 500 12.08 -16.75 -1.84
C VAL A 500 12.01 -15.75 -2.98
N GLY A 501 12.40 -14.50 -2.71
CA GLY A 501 12.49 -13.41 -3.69
C GLY A 501 13.76 -13.52 -4.53
N SER A 502 14.91 -13.72 -3.86
CA SER A 502 16.20 -14.01 -4.49
C SER A 502 17.11 -14.81 -3.58
N VAL A 503 18.07 -15.51 -4.17
CA VAL A 503 19.21 -16.13 -3.47
C VAL A 503 20.45 -15.40 -3.96
N GLU A 504 21.21 -14.82 -3.02
CA GLU A 504 22.32 -13.90 -3.29
C GLU A 504 23.70 -14.60 -3.36
N VAL A 505 23.71 -15.93 -3.26
CA VAL A 505 24.91 -16.75 -3.27
C VAL A 505 24.75 -17.94 -4.21
N ALA A 506 25.85 -18.51 -4.69
CA ALA A 506 25.91 -19.71 -5.52
C ALA A 506 26.51 -20.90 -4.74
N GLU A 507 26.25 -22.11 -5.21
CA GLU A 507 26.90 -23.31 -4.67
C GLU A 507 28.43 -23.24 -4.91
N GLY A 508 29.18 -23.48 -3.86
CA GLY A 508 30.65 -23.33 -3.84
C GLY A 508 31.16 -22.01 -3.25
N ASP A 509 30.30 -21.01 -3.12
CA ASP A 509 30.68 -19.70 -2.55
C ASP A 509 31.06 -19.82 -1.07
N LEU A 510 32.03 -19.02 -0.64
CA LEU A 510 32.38 -18.82 0.75
C LEU A 510 31.56 -17.67 1.31
N VAL A 511 30.79 -17.92 2.35
CA VAL A 511 29.98 -16.91 3.05
C VAL A 511 30.56 -16.62 4.43
N ARG A 512 30.38 -15.39 4.88
CA ARG A 512 30.82 -14.92 6.21
C ARG A 512 29.61 -14.82 7.14
N PRO A 513 29.82 -14.89 8.48
CA PRO A 513 28.76 -14.57 9.43
C PRO A 513 28.19 -13.17 9.16
N GLY A 514 26.87 -13.05 9.13
CA GLY A 514 26.17 -11.80 8.83
C GLY A 514 26.02 -11.45 7.34
N GLN A 515 26.63 -12.20 6.43
CA GLN A 515 26.47 -12.00 4.99
C GLN A 515 25.07 -12.38 4.55
N THR A 516 24.44 -11.53 3.72
CA THR A 516 23.15 -11.83 3.10
C THR A 516 23.27 -13.01 2.15
N VAL A 517 22.42 -14.01 2.34
CA VAL A 517 22.40 -15.24 1.50
C VAL A 517 21.11 -15.38 0.72
N ALA A 518 20.01 -14.80 1.21
CA ALA A 518 18.73 -14.78 0.50
C ALA A 518 17.89 -13.57 0.91
N VAL A 519 16.96 -13.19 0.05
CA VAL A 519 15.90 -12.24 0.34
C VAL A 519 14.55 -12.96 0.21
N LEU A 520 13.76 -12.93 1.25
CA LEU A 520 12.44 -13.54 1.31
C LEU A 520 11.36 -12.47 1.22
N GLU A 521 10.25 -12.77 0.57
CA GLU A 521 9.07 -11.90 0.51
C GLU A 521 7.91 -12.51 1.30
N ALA A 522 7.37 -11.77 2.26
CA ALA A 522 6.15 -12.13 2.97
C ALA A 522 5.26 -10.89 3.15
N MET A 523 3.97 -11.01 2.83
CA MET A 523 2.97 -9.94 2.92
C MET A 523 3.44 -8.62 2.27
N LYS A 524 4.11 -8.71 1.10
CA LYS A 524 4.67 -7.57 0.34
C LYS A 524 5.82 -6.83 1.05
N MET A 525 6.45 -7.46 2.02
CA MET A 525 7.65 -6.96 2.70
C MET A 525 8.82 -7.91 2.40
N GLU A 526 10.00 -7.32 2.19
CA GLU A 526 11.24 -8.06 2.00
C GLU A 526 11.93 -8.32 3.35
N HIS A 527 12.41 -9.55 3.53
CA HIS A 527 13.13 -9.99 4.72
C HIS A 527 14.49 -10.57 4.31
N VAL A 528 15.54 -9.94 4.76
CA VAL A 528 16.90 -10.37 4.48
C VAL A 528 17.27 -11.54 5.40
N VAL A 529 17.80 -12.62 4.80
CA VAL A 529 18.33 -13.77 5.53
C VAL A 529 19.86 -13.73 5.43
N THR A 530 20.52 -13.78 6.57
CA THR A 530 21.98 -13.76 6.67
C THR A 530 22.52 -15.10 7.18
N ALA A 531 23.74 -15.42 6.81
CA ALA A 531 24.45 -16.58 7.37
C ALA A 531 24.76 -16.35 8.85
N SER A 532 24.41 -17.31 9.71
CA SER A 532 24.74 -17.27 11.15
C SER A 532 26.21 -17.58 11.42
N GLU A 533 26.83 -18.35 10.55
CA GLU A 533 28.20 -18.84 10.65
C GLU A 533 28.91 -18.69 9.31
N GLY A 534 30.26 -18.67 9.34
CA GLY A 534 31.08 -18.71 8.14
C GLY A 534 31.13 -20.12 7.56
N GLY A 535 31.05 -20.24 6.24
CA GLY A 535 31.09 -21.56 5.61
C GLY A 535 31.10 -21.52 4.09
N ARG A 536 31.23 -22.69 3.48
CA ARG A 536 31.07 -22.88 2.03
C ARG A 536 29.63 -23.30 1.74
N VAL A 537 28.97 -22.67 0.77
CA VAL A 537 27.65 -23.10 0.31
C VAL A 537 27.78 -24.46 -0.40
N VAL A 538 27.26 -25.50 0.24
CA VAL A 538 27.31 -26.87 -0.31
C VAL A 538 26.16 -27.09 -1.28
N ARG A 539 24.95 -26.62 -0.92
CA ARG A 539 23.76 -26.81 -1.74
C ARG A 539 22.70 -25.76 -1.45
N ILE A 540 22.04 -25.28 -2.49
CA ILE A 540 20.87 -24.41 -2.43
C ILE A 540 19.63 -25.31 -2.57
N LEU A 541 18.77 -25.31 -1.52
CA LEU A 541 17.59 -26.16 -1.44
C LEU A 541 16.33 -25.47 -1.93
N ALA A 542 16.29 -24.13 -1.88
CA ALA A 542 15.14 -23.35 -2.28
C ALA A 542 15.55 -22.17 -3.17
N GLY A 543 15.07 -22.15 -4.39
CA GLY A 543 15.28 -21.08 -5.36
C GLY A 543 14.10 -20.06 -5.38
N LYS A 544 14.26 -19.01 -6.19
CA LYS A 544 13.28 -17.95 -6.38
C LYS A 544 11.88 -18.50 -6.67
N GLY A 545 10.86 -17.96 -5.98
CA GLY A 545 9.44 -18.33 -6.13
C GLY A 545 8.99 -19.51 -5.27
N VAL A 546 9.90 -20.18 -4.55
CA VAL A 546 9.54 -21.27 -3.61
C VAL A 546 9.04 -20.67 -2.31
N THR A 547 7.87 -21.11 -1.83
CA THR A 547 7.35 -20.71 -0.52
C THR A 547 7.84 -21.70 0.54
N LEU A 548 8.47 -21.15 1.57
CA LEU A 548 9.07 -21.89 2.70
C LEU A 548 8.26 -21.65 3.98
N LEU A 549 8.15 -22.68 4.79
CA LEU A 549 7.68 -22.55 6.17
C LEU A 549 8.80 -22.04 7.07
N LYS A 550 8.47 -21.43 8.22
CA LYS A 550 9.45 -21.06 9.26
C LYS A 550 10.27 -22.30 9.65
N GLY A 551 11.60 -22.16 9.66
CA GLY A 551 12.54 -23.22 9.95
C GLY A 551 12.88 -24.13 8.76
N ALA A 552 12.24 -23.98 7.61
CA ALA A 552 12.61 -24.75 6.42
C ALA A 552 13.99 -24.31 5.89
N PRO A 553 14.87 -25.27 5.47
CA PRO A 553 16.21 -24.93 5.02
C PRO A 553 16.18 -24.26 3.64
N ILE A 554 16.93 -23.16 3.51
CA ILE A 554 17.14 -22.42 2.25
C ILE A 554 18.36 -22.97 1.54
N LEU A 555 19.47 -23.12 2.28
CA LEU A 555 20.74 -23.63 1.79
C LEU A 555 21.51 -24.34 2.92
N ILE A 556 22.49 -25.13 2.54
CA ILE A 556 23.37 -25.86 3.45
C ILE A 556 24.77 -25.28 3.35
N LEU A 557 25.38 -24.98 4.50
CA LEU A 557 26.75 -24.54 4.66
C LEU A 557 27.61 -25.66 5.25
N GLU A 558 28.77 -25.88 4.70
CA GLU A 558 29.87 -26.58 5.35
C GLU A 558 30.69 -25.56 6.16
N PRO A 559 30.67 -25.65 7.52
CA PRO A 559 31.45 -24.72 8.33
C PRO A 559 32.93 -24.79 7.95
N VAL A 560 33.47 -23.70 7.49
CA VAL A 560 34.92 -23.51 7.23
C VAL A 560 35.31 -22.31 8.05
N GLU A 561 36.45 -22.39 8.80
CA GLU A 561 37.02 -21.16 9.34
C GLU A 561 37.39 -20.26 8.15
N VAL A 562 36.44 -19.43 7.78
CA VAL A 562 36.74 -18.29 6.93
C VAL A 562 37.47 -17.35 7.87
N ALA A 563 38.83 -17.33 7.71
CA ALA A 563 39.66 -16.46 8.49
C ALA A 563 38.98 -15.09 8.55
N ALA A 564 38.76 -14.63 9.76
CA ALA A 564 38.38 -13.25 10.04
C ALA A 564 39.61 -12.42 9.64
N ASP A 565 39.94 -12.38 8.34
CA ASP A 565 40.73 -11.30 7.83
C ASP A 565 39.89 -10.03 8.02
N ALA A 566 40.35 -9.32 9.04
CA ALA A 566 39.89 -8.04 9.43
C ALA A 566 38.37 -8.01 9.51
N GLN A 567 37.90 -8.07 10.77
CA GLN A 567 36.76 -7.28 11.12
C GLN A 567 36.26 -6.55 9.88
N ALA A 568 34.99 -6.74 9.52
CA ALA A 568 34.27 -5.55 9.24
C ALA A 568 34.26 -4.69 10.54
N ALA A 569 35.43 -4.25 10.97
CA ALA A 569 35.66 -2.90 11.37
C ALA A 569 34.91 -2.16 10.30
N ALA A 570 33.83 -1.46 10.68
CA ALA A 570 33.15 -0.52 9.81
C ALA A 570 34.23 -0.08 8.85
N ALA A 571 34.21 -0.70 7.63
CA ALA A 571 35.32 -0.57 6.70
C ALA A 571 35.42 0.92 6.65
N GLU A 572 36.55 1.48 7.08
CA GLU A 572 36.76 2.93 6.95
C GLU A 572 36.30 3.16 5.56
N VAL A 573 35.08 3.74 5.44
CA VAL A 573 34.44 3.92 4.13
C VAL A 573 35.43 4.82 3.48
N ASP A 574 36.23 4.24 2.56
CA ASP A 574 37.14 5.03 1.76
C ASP A 574 36.26 6.14 1.18
N PRO A 575 36.38 7.38 1.65
CA PRO A 575 35.52 8.47 1.23
C PRO A 575 35.66 8.71 -0.28
N ASP A 576 36.71 8.19 -0.90
CA ASP A 576 37.01 8.30 -2.33
C ASP A 576 36.53 7.05 -3.11
N HIS A 577 36.01 6.01 -2.43
CA HIS A 577 35.44 4.85 -3.09
C HIS A 577 34.18 5.22 -3.87
N VAL A 578 34.25 5.17 -5.18
CA VAL A 578 33.11 5.41 -6.07
C VAL A 578 32.36 4.10 -6.26
N ARG A 579 31.12 4.05 -5.81
CA ARG A 579 30.22 2.89 -6.04
C ARG A 579 29.96 2.70 -7.53
N PRO A 580 29.74 1.45 -8.00
CA PRO A 580 29.53 1.17 -9.43
C PRO A 580 28.37 1.97 -10.06
N ASP A 581 27.28 2.18 -9.34
CA ASP A 581 26.14 2.98 -9.80
C ASP A 581 26.49 4.47 -9.96
N LEU A 582 27.30 5.03 -9.07
CA LEU A 582 27.82 6.38 -9.16
C LEU A 582 28.84 6.48 -10.30
N GLN A 583 29.72 5.47 -10.47
CA GLN A 583 30.69 5.42 -11.57
C GLN A 583 29.97 5.43 -12.93
N GLU A 584 28.87 4.68 -13.09
CA GLU A 584 28.06 4.71 -14.31
C GLU A 584 27.54 6.13 -14.62
N VAL A 585 27.09 6.86 -13.61
CA VAL A 585 26.62 8.25 -13.77
C VAL A 585 27.79 9.16 -14.17
N ILE A 586 28.94 9.02 -13.52
CA ILE A 586 30.15 9.79 -13.83
C ILE A 586 30.59 9.53 -15.27
N ASP A 587 30.64 8.27 -15.69
CA ASP A 587 31.04 7.89 -17.05
C ASP A 587 30.07 8.44 -18.09
N ARG A 588 28.77 8.42 -17.82
CA ARG A 588 27.75 9.03 -18.71
C ARG A 588 27.88 10.54 -18.81
N HIS A 589 28.22 11.23 -17.71
CA HIS A 589 28.53 12.66 -17.76
C HIS A 589 29.80 12.92 -18.54
N ALA A 590 30.85 12.12 -18.34
CA ALA A 590 32.09 12.24 -19.08
C ALA A 590 31.89 12.11 -20.61
N PHE A 591 30.99 11.26 -21.06
CA PHE A 591 30.62 11.11 -22.46
C PHE A 591 30.03 12.36 -23.10
N THR A 592 29.50 13.28 -22.33
CA THR A 592 28.95 14.54 -22.85
C THR A 592 30.03 15.59 -23.09
N LEU A 593 31.24 15.38 -22.59
CA LEU A 593 32.36 16.34 -22.68
C LEU A 593 33.14 16.19 -23.97
N ASP A 594 33.69 17.30 -24.47
CA ASP A 594 34.48 17.36 -25.71
C ASP A 594 35.70 16.44 -25.67
N ALA A 595 36.35 16.27 -24.51
CA ALA A 595 37.50 15.39 -24.32
C ALA A 595 37.22 13.92 -24.70
N ASN A 596 35.99 13.46 -24.50
CA ASN A 596 35.59 12.09 -24.79
C ASN A 596 34.87 11.93 -26.14
N ARG A 597 34.82 13.03 -26.96
CA ARG A 597 34.22 13.07 -28.30
C ARG A 597 35.17 13.60 -29.37
N PRO A 598 36.43 13.10 -29.45
CA PRO A 598 37.51 13.69 -30.29
C PRO A 598 37.17 13.76 -31.77
N GLU A 599 36.45 12.76 -32.32
CA GLU A 599 36.05 12.75 -33.73
C GLU A 599 35.01 13.86 -34.06
N ALA A 600 34.02 14.04 -33.20
CA ALA A 600 32.99 15.09 -33.35
C ALA A 600 33.60 16.47 -33.25
N VAL A 601 34.49 16.69 -32.29
CA VAL A 601 35.26 17.92 -32.09
C VAL A 601 36.17 18.20 -33.31
N ALA A 602 36.92 17.20 -33.78
CA ALA A 602 37.80 17.33 -34.94
C ALA A 602 37.00 17.66 -36.22
N LYS A 603 35.81 17.05 -36.39
CA LYS A 603 34.92 17.38 -37.52
C LYS A 603 34.40 18.84 -37.44
N ARG A 604 34.07 19.29 -36.23
CA ARG A 604 33.62 20.67 -36.00
C ARG A 604 34.72 21.70 -36.32
N ARG A 605 35.92 21.45 -35.82
CA ARG A 605 37.08 22.32 -36.02
C ARG A 605 37.53 22.42 -37.50
N ARG A 606 37.33 21.35 -38.29
CA ARG A 606 37.59 21.41 -39.76
C ARG A 606 36.76 22.43 -40.48
N THR A 607 35.61 22.82 -39.95
CA THR A 607 34.72 23.85 -40.49
C THR A 607 35.08 25.24 -39.95
N GLY A 608 36.10 25.39 -39.13
CA GLY A 608 36.53 26.66 -38.55
C GLY A 608 35.67 27.17 -37.37
N HIS A 609 34.82 26.30 -36.80
CA HIS A 609 33.91 26.70 -35.72
C HIS A 609 34.32 26.05 -34.39
N ARG A 610 34.03 26.78 -33.31
CA ARG A 610 34.13 26.30 -31.92
C ARG A 610 33.05 25.25 -31.63
N THR A 611 33.29 24.45 -30.60
CA THR A 611 32.24 23.59 -30.04
C THR A 611 31.26 24.40 -29.18
N ALA A 612 30.11 23.78 -28.85
CA ALA A 612 29.12 24.42 -27.98
C ALA A 612 29.70 24.63 -26.56
N ARG A 613 30.56 23.71 -26.08
CA ARG A 613 31.20 23.82 -24.76
C ARG A 613 32.26 24.93 -24.77
N GLU A 614 33.08 25.01 -25.78
CA GLU A 614 34.06 26.11 -25.92
C GLU A 614 33.39 27.50 -25.91
N ASN A 615 32.19 27.64 -26.47
CA ASN A 615 31.44 28.88 -26.41
C ASN A 615 30.94 29.21 -24.99
N LEU A 616 30.48 28.20 -24.24
CA LEU A 616 30.04 28.39 -22.88
C LEU A 616 31.22 28.62 -21.91
N ASP A 617 32.33 27.96 -22.11
CA ASP A 617 33.55 28.13 -21.30
C ASP A 617 34.18 29.53 -21.49
N ASP A 618 34.05 30.08 -22.68
CA ASP A 618 34.51 31.46 -22.98
C ASP A 618 33.55 32.53 -22.43
N LEU A 619 32.27 32.20 -22.29
CA LEU A 619 31.24 33.12 -21.78
C LEU A 619 31.21 33.18 -20.25
N LEU A 620 31.32 32.04 -19.59
CA LEU A 620 31.01 31.88 -18.17
C LEU A 620 32.28 31.90 -17.32
N ASP A 621 32.15 32.35 -16.09
CA ASP A 621 33.22 32.32 -15.11
C ASP A 621 33.61 30.82 -14.83
N PRO A 622 34.91 30.51 -14.75
CA PRO A 622 35.38 29.14 -14.57
C PRO A 622 34.75 28.47 -13.35
N GLY A 623 34.21 27.23 -13.53
CA GLY A 623 33.59 26.45 -12.48
C GLY A 623 32.21 26.93 -12.02
N SER A 624 31.65 27.95 -12.61
CA SER A 624 30.31 28.48 -12.25
C SER A 624 29.16 27.80 -12.93
N PHE A 625 29.39 27.01 -13.98
CA PHE A 625 28.33 26.41 -14.80
C PHE A 625 27.72 25.17 -14.20
N ILE A 626 26.45 25.21 -13.96
CA ILE A 626 25.64 24.04 -13.55
C ILE A 626 24.77 23.64 -14.74
N GLU A 627 25.13 22.53 -15.40
CA GLU A 627 24.41 22.01 -16.55
C GLU A 627 23.16 21.28 -16.15
N TYR A 628 22.03 21.60 -16.80
CA TYR A 628 20.74 20.90 -16.63
C TYR A 628 20.52 19.89 -17.76
N GLY A 629 20.14 18.66 -17.39
CA GLY A 629 19.75 17.61 -18.34
C GLY A 629 20.90 17.14 -19.25
N ALA A 630 22.14 17.08 -18.76
CA ALA A 630 23.29 16.59 -19.49
C ALA A 630 23.10 15.16 -20.02
N LEU A 631 22.43 14.30 -19.26
CA LEU A 631 22.20 12.87 -19.60
C LEU A 631 20.99 12.64 -20.53
N THR A 632 20.36 13.70 -21.01
CA THR A 632 19.24 13.61 -21.96
C THR A 632 19.74 13.08 -23.32
N ILE A 633 18.95 12.18 -23.93
CA ILE A 633 19.22 11.61 -25.27
C ILE A 633 18.03 11.88 -26.19
N ALA A 634 18.23 11.79 -27.52
CA ALA A 634 17.16 12.01 -28.49
C ALA A 634 16.02 10.98 -28.32
N ALA A 635 14.77 11.43 -28.54
CA ALA A 635 13.54 10.64 -28.43
C ALA A 635 13.36 9.68 -29.62
N GLN A 636 14.34 8.78 -29.86
CA GLN A 636 14.41 7.91 -31.04
C GLN A 636 14.57 6.42 -30.67
N ARG A 637 14.12 5.99 -29.47
CA ARG A 637 14.28 4.60 -28.97
C ARG A 637 13.59 3.55 -29.85
N ARG A 638 12.61 3.94 -30.64
CA ARG A 638 11.96 3.03 -31.62
C ARG A 638 12.83 2.74 -32.85
N ARG A 639 13.87 3.52 -33.10
CA ARG A 639 14.76 3.41 -34.29
C ARG A 639 16.19 3.06 -33.94
N ARG A 640 16.65 3.35 -32.72
CA ARG A 640 18.04 3.26 -32.28
C ARG A 640 18.09 2.62 -30.91
N THR A 641 19.16 1.89 -30.61
CA THR A 641 19.40 1.36 -29.26
C THR A 641 19.75 2.49 -28.29
N VAL A 642 19.54 2.26 -27.01
CA VAL A 642 19.84 3.27 -25.97
C VAL A 642 21.34 3.60 -25.98
N ASP A 643 22.21 2.61 -26.12
CA ASP A 643 23.67 2.79 -26.17
C ASP A 643 24.09 3.66 -27.35
N ASP A 644 23.48 3.45 -28.52
CA ASP A 644 23.73 4.27 -29.71
C ASP A 644 23.24 5.72 -29.50
N LEU A 645 22.09 5.92 -28.83
CA LEU A 645 21.59 7.24 -28.49
C LEU A 645 22.48 7.96 -27.47
N ILE A 646 22.97 7.26 -26.45
CA ILE A 646 23.92 7.80 -25.46
C ILE A 646 25.17 8.30 -26.16
N LYS A 647 25.74 7.48 -27.06
CA LYS A 647 26.97 7.79 -27.77
C LYS A 647 26.82 8.94 -28.76
N ASN A 648 25.73 9.00 -29.52
CA ASN A 648 25.60 9.87 -30.68
C ASN A 648 24.62 11.03 -30.50
N THR A 649 23.88 11.09 -29.37
CA THR A 649 22.93 12.19 -29.09
C THR A 649 23.06 12.75 -27.66
N PRO A 650 24.29 13.01 -27.15
CA PRO A 650 24.48 13.55 -25.81
C PRO A 650 23.76 14.88 -25.65
N ALA A 651 23.15 15.08 -24.47
CA ALA A 651 22.36 16.24 -24.10
C ALA A 651 21.22 16.59 -25.09
N ASP A 652 20.83 15.65 -25.97
CA ASP A 652 19.95 15.84 -27.14
C ASP A 652 20.31 17.08 -27.99
N GLY A 653 21.61 17.37 -28.12
CA GLY A 653 22.12 18.46 -28.91
C GLY A 653 21.89 19.85 -28.32
N LEU A 654 21.61 19.99 -27.04
CA LEU A 654 21.49 21.25 -26.34
C LEU A 654 22.26 21.21 -25.02
N ILE A 655 23.29 22.03 -24.88
CA ILE A 655 23.95 22.30 -23.61
C ILE A 655 23.28 23.52 -22.99
N ALA A 656 22.71 23.37 -21.81
CA ALA A 656 21.91 24.40 -21.17
C ALA A 656 22.05 24.35 -19.66
N GLY A 657 22.13 25.49 -19.00
CA GLY A 657 22.33 25.57 -17.56
C GLY A 657 22.38 27.00 -17.04
N ILE A 658 22.80 27.13 -15.80
CA ILE A 658 22.98 28.42 -15.13
C ILE A 658 24.46 28.55 -14.75
N GLY A 659 25.04 29.72 -15.01
CA GLY A 659 26.40 30.07 -14.64
C GLY A 659 26.49 31.51 -14.17
N ALA A 660 27.70 31.99 -13.99
CA ALA A 660 27.98 33.40 -13.67
C ALA A 660 28.80 34.05 -14.77
N ILE A 661 28.60 35.34 -14.99
CA ILE A 661 29.42 36.18 -15.86
C ILE A 661 29.94 37.33 -15.02
N ASN A 662 31.26 37.53 -15.05
CA ASN A 662 31.94 38.63 -14.35
C ASN A 662 31.60 38.65 -12.83
N GLY A 663 31.54 37.48 -12.16
CA GLY A 663 31.22 37.36 -10.75
C GLY A 663 32.19 38.15 -9.83
N HIS A 664 33.36 38.48 -10.31
CA HIS A 664 34.32 39.34 -9.61
C HIS A 664 33.91 40.82 -9.59
N LEU A 665 32.99 41.25 -10.49
CA LEU A 665 32.47 42.64 -10.59
C LEU A 665 31.08 42.80 -9.96
N PHE A 666 30.33 41.71 -9.78
CA PHE A 666 28.95 41.76 -9.33
C PHE A 666 28.72 40.85 -8.08
N THR A 667 27.63 41.13 -7.38
CA THR A 667 27.20 40.17 -6.32
C THR A 667 26.77 38.85 -6.95
N PRO A 668 26.90 37.71 -6.20
CA PRO A 668 26.54 36.40 -6.74
C PRO A 668 25.16 36.34 -7.42
N ASP A 669 24.16 37.02 -6.86
CA ASP A 669 22.80 37.06 -7.44
C ASP A 669 22.73 37.80 -8.74
N ARG A 670 23.56 38.86 -8.93
CA ARG A 670 23.57 39.70 -10.11
C ARG A 670 24.48 39.18 -11.23
N ALA A 671 25.40 38.29 -10.89
CA ALA A 671 26.28 37.67 -11.88
C ALA A 671 25.62 36.46 -12.59
N ARG A 672 24.54 35.95 -12.06
CA ARG A 672 23.86 34.73 -12.60
C ARG A 672 23.22 34.99 -13.95
N VAL A 673 23.39 34.00 -14.85
CA VAL A 673 22.87 34.01 -16.21
C VAL A 673 22.43 32.57 -16.58
N ALA A 674 21.34 32.43 -17.31
CA ALA A 674 21.03 31.20 -18.01
C ALA A 674 21.74 31.20 -19.38
N ALA A 675 22.53 30.14 -19.63
CA ALA A 675 23.29 30.00 -20.86
C ALA A 675 22.89 28.72 -21.59
N LEU A 676 22.58 28.88 -22.89
CA LEU A 676 22.17 27.80 -23.78
C LEU A 676 23.04 27.81 -25.05
N SER A 677 23.45 26.62 -25.50
CA SER A 677 24.21 26.47 -26.75
C SER A 677 23.76 25.20 -27.48
N TYR A 678 23.32 25.33 -28.72
CA TYR A 678 23.07 24.16 -29.57
C TYR A 678 24.39 23.48 -29.95
N ASP A 679 24.46 22.17 -29.78
CA ASP A 679 25.59 21.36 -30.22
C ASP A 679 25.38 20.86 -31.66
N PHE A 680 25.95 21.61 -32.62
CA PHE A 680 25.88 21.25 -34.03
C PHE A 680 26.48 19.87 -34.36
N THR A 681 27.33 19.33 -33.48
CA THR A 681 27.90 18.00 -33.66
C THR A 681 26.88 16.88 -33.42
N VAL A 682 25.77 17.20 -32.75
CA VAL A 682 24.65 16.28 -32.47
C VAL A 682 23.51 16.56 -33.44
N LEU A 683 23.31 15.67 -34.40
CA LEU A 683 22.23 15.75 -35.40
C LEU A 683 22.09 17.12 -36.06
N ALA A 684 23.24 17.76 -36.35
CA ALA A 684 23.35 19.10 -36.94
C ALA A 684 22.64 20.22 -36.15
N GLY A 685 22.61 20.10 -34.82
CA GLY A 685 21.96 21.07 -33.95
C GLY A 685 20.43 21.14 -34.11
N THR A 686 19.81 20.08 -34.67
CA THR A 686 18.35 20.07 -34.84
C THR A 686 17.64 19.87 -33.52
N GLN A 687 16.52 20.56 -33.34
CA GLN A 687 15.73 20.52 -32.11
C GLN A 687 14.77 19.36 -32.09
N GLY A 688 14.92 18.44 -31.12
CA GLY A 688 14.06 17.31 -30.91
C GLY A 688 13.14 17.48 -29.71
N ASN A 689 12.31 16.48 -29.44
CA ASN A 689 11.34 16.51 -28.34
C ASN A 689 12.01 16.72 -26.98
N MET A 690 13.11 16.02 -26.70
CA MET A 690 13.80 16.16 -25.41
C MET A 690 14.57 17.47 -25.30
N ASN A 691 15.10 17.99 -26.41
CA ASN A 691 15.69 19.31 -26.49
C ASN A 691 14.66 20.40 -26.10
N HIS A 692 13.45 20.35 -26.66
CA HIS A 692 12.37 21.28 -26.31
C HIS A 692 11.98 21.18 -24.83
N LYS A 693 11.80 20.00 -24.29
CA LYS A 693 11.50 19.83 -22.85
C LYS A 693 12.58 20.41 -21.95
N LYS A 694 13.84 20.26 -22.34
CA LYS A 694 14.98 20.83 -21.62
C LYS A 694 14.97 22.36 -21.67
N THR A 695 14.69 22.91 -22.84
CA THR A 695 14.54 24.37 -23.05
C THR A 695 13.39 24.93 -22.22
N ASP A 696 12.20 24.31 -22.29
CA ASP A 696 11.02 24.75 -21.54
C ASP A 696 11.29 24.75 -20.02
N ARG A 697 11.97 23.71 -19.53
CA ARG A 697 12.32 23.62 -18.11
C ARG A 697 13.27 24.75 -17.69
N LEU A 698 14.29 25.04 -18.47
CA LEU A 698 15.22 26.10 -18.15
C LEU A 698 14.58 27.50 -18.25
N LEU A 699 13.76 27.74 -19.26
CA LEU A 699 13.06 29.01 -19.41
C LEU A 699 12.04 29.25 -18.29
N HIS A 700 11.43 28.20 -17.75
CA HIS A 700 10.61 28.33 -16.55
C HIS A 700 11.42 28.84 -15.34
N ILE A 701 12.62 28.28 -15.14
CA ILE A 701 13.52 28.74 -14.08
C ILE A 701 13.98 30.17 -14.32
N VAL A 702 14.25 30.54 -15.56
CA VAL A 702 14.60 31.89 -15.98
C VAL A 702 13.50 32.90 -15.61
N GLU A 703 12.25 32.55 -15.91
CA GLU A 703 11.08 33.36 -15.59
C GLU A 703 10.90 33.55 -14.08
N GLU A 704 10.98 32.45 -13.32
CA GLU A 704 10.84 32.46 -11.84
C GLU A 704 11.96 33.28 -11.18
N GLN A 705 13.20 33.09 -11.61
CA GLN A 705 14.38 33.72 -11.01
C GLN A 705 14.78 35.04 -11.67
N LYS A 706 14.08 35.45 -12.72
CA LYS A 706 14.35 36.68 -13.49
C LYS A 706 15.79 36.79 -13.97
N LEU A 707 16.31 35.68 -14.54
CA LEU A 707 17.68 35.60 -15.01
C LEU A 707 17.79 36.15 -16.43
N PRO A 708 18.89 36.86 -16.76
CA PRO A 708 19.23 37.16 -18.16
C PRO A 708 19.55 35.82 -18.88
N VAL A 709 19.32 35.79 -20.20
CA VAL A 709 19.54 34.61 -21.03
C VAL A 709 20.55 34.93 -22.13
N VAL A 710 21.58 34.09 -22.28
CA VAL A 710 22.46 34.08 -23.43
C VAL A 710 22.25 32.78 -24.19
N TRP A 711 21.91 32.88 -25.47
CA TRP A 711 21.60 31.72 -26.29
C TRP A 711 22.43 31.69 -27.58
N TYR A 712 23.32 30.71 -27.71
CA TYR A 712 24.02 30.41 -28.96
C TYR A 712 23.12 29.53 -29.84
N ALA A 713 22.33 30.19 -30.71
CA ALA A 713 21.38 29.52 -31.58
C ALA A 713 22.03 29.10 -32.89
N GLU A 714 22.61 27.91 -32.94
CA GLU A 714 23.19 27.33 -34.14
C GLU A 714 22.59 25.96 -34.43
N GLY A 715 21.67 25.86 -35.37
CA GLY A 715 21.02 24.58 -35.64
C GLY A 715 20.23 24.50 -36.92
N GLY A 716 19.89 23.29 -37.33
CA GLY A 716 19.13 22.98 -38.57
C GLY A 716 17.61 23.07 -38.45
N GLY A 717 17.05 23.71 -37.39
CA GLY A 717 15.61 23.77 -37.16
C GLY A 717 15.03 22.54 -36.48
N GLY A 718 13.70 22.34 -36.57
CA GLY A 718 12.99 21.22 -35.93
C GLY A 718 13.40 19.87 -36.50
N ARG A 719 13.45 18.84 -35.62
CA ARG A 719 13.82 17.46 -35.97
C ARG A 719 12.55 16.60 -36.22
N PRO A 720 12.27 16.23 -37.49
CA PRO A 720 11.06 15.45 -37.79
C PRO A 720 11.19 13.96 -37.46
N GLY A 721 12.28 13.50 -36.89
CA GLY A 721 12.63 12.09 -36.74
C GLY A 721 12.45 11.50 -35.35
N ASP A 722 11.98 12.24 -34.38
CA ASP A 722 11.75 11.76 -33.04
C ASP A 722 10.48 10.88 -32.98
N THR A 723 10.62 9.64 -32.51
CA THR A 723 9.59 8.59 -32.62
C THR A 723 8.94 8.21 -31.30
N ASP A 724 9.46 8.68 -30.17
CA ASP A 724 9.00 8.26 -28.83
C ASP A 724 7.84 9.12 -28.30
N GLY A 725 7.45 10.16 -29.05
CA GLY A 725 6.32 11.05 -28.73
C GLY A 725 5.21 10.99 -29.78
N THR A 726 3.98 11.24 -29.37
CA THR A 726 2.82 11.46 -30.26
C THR A 726 2.77 12.94 -30.64
N GLY A 727 3.33 13.34 -31.75
CA GLY A 727 3.25 14.72 -32.24
C GLY A 727 4.47 15.12 -33.08
N VAL A 728 4.29 16.14 -33.91
CA VAL A 728 5.40 16.78 -34.63
C VAL A 728 6.13 17.67 -33.64
N ALA A 729 7.42 17.42 -33.39
CA ALA A 729 8.23 18.26 -32.55
C ALA A 729 8.14 19.73 -33.08
N GLY A 730 7.57 20.62 -32.26
CA GLY A 730 7.50 22.04 -32.57
C GLY A 730 6.12 22.71 -32.54
N LEU A 731 5.01 21.92 -32.42
CA LEU A 731 3.66 22.53 -32.44
C LEU A 731 3.00 22.64 -31.06
N ASP A 732 3.49 21.91 -30.04
CA ASP A 732 2.93 21.93 -28.68
C ASP A 732 3.93 22.48 -27.64
N VAL A 733 4.76 23.44 -27.98
CA VAL A 733 5.80 23.94 -27.06
C VAL A 733 5.42 25.30 -26.49
N THR A 734 5.31 25.33 -25.17
CA THR A 734 5.07 26.54 -24.39
C THR A 734 6.22 27.57 -24.50
N THR A 735 7.40 27.13 -24.98
CA THR A 735 8.62 27.92 -25.13
C THR A 735 8.41 29.18 -25.92
N PHE A 736 7.74 29.12 -27.09
CA PHE A 736 7.53 30.27 -27.94
C PHE A 736 6.53 31.31 -27.40
N GLY A 737 5.70 30.90 -26.44
CA GLY A 737 4.78 31.82 -25.77
C GLY A 737 5.41 32.62 -24.64
N LYS A 738 6.64 32.26 -24.22
CA LYS A 738 7.38 32.89 -23.11
C LYS A 738 8.45 33.90 -23.60
N PHE A 739 8.79 33.86 -24.89
CA PHE A 739 9.60 34.83 -25.55
C PHE A 739 8.75 35.98 -26.12
#